data_462f8d7388799eb210cd0101b43c7919
#
_entry.id   462f8d7388799eb210cd0101b43c7919
#
_cell.length_a   1.000
_cell.length_b   1.000
_cell.length_c   1.000
_cell.angle_alpha   90.00
_cell.angle_beta   90.00
_cell.angle_gamma   90.00
#
_symmetry.space_group_name_H-M   'P 1'
#
loop_
_entity.id
_entity.type
_entity.pdbx_description
1 polymer ?
#
loop_
_entity_poly.entity_id
_entity_poly.type
_entity_poly.pdbx_seq_one_letter_code
_entity_poly.pdbx_strand_id
1 'polypeptide(L)'
;MAITSVIEQMRQLIQLIAKHNHAYYVMDQPTISDSEYDHLFHQLKALEEQYPDLVQSDSPTTKVGGQALSKFESVTHVVPMLSLGNVFNQEDLFAFARRVEERLPNQKVQYEVELKLDGLAISLWYENGVLIRGVTRGDGETGEDITQNVKTIRNLPKFLHSEKYEIPRLLEVRGEVLMPKSGFEKLNADQEAKGDKTFANPRNAAAGSLRQLDPNIAASRPLAFYAYGIAQCEPNHNLTTMHDSLQWLTELGFQIAERQYLCNSIQEVQQRYEQIQQERPSLQVEIDGMVVKVDDLKQQQQLGFLSREPRWATAYKFPAQAALTTVEQIDWQVGRTGTLTPVARLNPVFVGGVTVSNVTLHNIGEIHRLDVRVGDTVSVYRTGDVIPKVEKVWPEFRPAEAEVVHLPENCPVCASPVVMPEGEALARCSGGLYCAAQRIEAIRHFVSRKAMDIEGLGDRWVESLLHLDLLKDVADIYHLHEHREKLLSIEKMGEKSVQNLIDAIENSKKTTLARFIYALGIRGVGETTARMLANTFQTLEALKAADVEALKKTPDVGDITAEWIADFFLAPHNIEVLDRLIAAGIHWDAPTAPTRQPLNGESWVLTGTLEQMTRDQATQMLQALGARVSGSVSSKTKCVVAGEKAGSKLEKAAKLGIVVMNETDFLSLMESYGQTLS
;
A
#
# COMPACT_ATOMS: atom_id res chain seq x y z
N MET A 1 17.48 -18.13 -12.72
CA MET A 1 16.01 -18.12 -12.52
C MET A 1 15.34 -17.90 -13.88
N ALA A 2 14.20 -18.53 -14.14
CA ALA A 2 13.47 -18.30 -15.39
C ALA A 2 12.93 -16.85 -15.38
N ILE A 3 12.97 -16.15 -16.52
CA ILE A 3 12.51 -14.75 -16.68
C ILE A 3 11.09 -14.55 -16.14
N THR A 4 10.23 -15.55 -16.28
CA THR A 4 8.85 -15.56 -15.75
C THR A 4 8.81 -15.44 -14.23
N SER A 5 9.74 -16.08 -13.50
CA SER A 5 9.84 -15.99 -12.04
C SER A 5 10.29 -14.60 -11.58
N VAL A 6 11.17 -13.93 -12.35
CA VAL A 6 11.62 -12.56 -12.04
C VAL A 6 10.47 -11.55 -12.23
N ILE A 7 9.71 -11.67 -13.32
CA ILE A 7 8.55 -10.79 -13.58
C ILE A 7 7.51 -10.94 -12.47
N GLU A 8 7.25 -12.16 -12.02
CA GLU A 8 6.29 -12.39 -10.94
C GLU A 8 6.78 -11.83 -9.60
N GLN A 9 8.06 -12.00 -9.29
CA GLN A 9 8.68 -11.41 -8.09
C GLN A 9 8.64 -9.89 -8.11
N MET A 10 8.96 -9.25 -9.25
CA MET A 10 8.84 -7.80 -9.40
C MET A 10 7.38 -7.33 -9.21
N ARG A 11 6.41 -8.04 -9.79
CA ARG A 11 4.98 -7.72 -9.65
C ARG A 11 4.50 -7.82 -8.20
N GLN A 12 4.90 -8.86 -7.49
CA GLN A 12 4.58 -9.03 -6.06
C GLN A 12 5.16 -7.90 -5.21
N LEU A 13 6.41 -7.52 -5.46
CA LEU A 13 7.06 -6.39 -4.77
C LEU A 13 6.34 -5.06 -5.07
N ILE A 14 5.99 -4.80 -6.33
CA ILE A 14 5.25 -3.60 -6.73
C ILE A 14 3.90 -3.51 -6.00
N GLN A 15 3.13 -4.60 -5.97
CA GLN A 15 1.84 -4.64 -5.28
C GLN A 15 1.98 -4.45 -3.76
N LEU A 16 2.99 -5.08 -3.16
CA LEU A 16 3.24 -4.99 -1.73
C LEU A 16 3.67 -3.57 -1.34
N ILE A 17 4.58 -2.97 -2.09
CA ILE A 17 5.04 -1.59 -1.88
C ILE A 17 3.87 -0.60 -2.09
N ALA A 18 3.04 -0.78 -3.12
CA ALA A 18 1.87 0.08 -3.37
C ALA A 18 0.86 0.01 -2.21
N LYS A 19 0.61 -1.17 -1.65
CA LYS A 19 -0.24 -1.35 -0.47
C LYS A 19 0.32 -0.60 0.76
N HIS A 20 1.62 -0.72 1.00
CA HIS A 20 2.26 -0.05 2.13
C HIS A 20 2.36 1.47 1.93
N ASN A 21 2.56 1.92 0.70
CA ASN A 21 2.44 3.34 0.35
C ASN A 21 1.06 3.90 0.69
N HIS A 22 0.00 3.20 0.33
CA HIS A 22 -1.37 3.62 0.64
C HIS A 22 -1.60 3.69 2.16
N ALA A 23 -1.19 2.67 2.91
CA ALA A 23 -1.29 2.65 4.37
C ALA A 23 -0.48 3.78 5.03
N TYR A 24 0.71 4.06 4.53
CA TYR A 24 1.62 5.07 5.05
C TYR A 24 1.18 6.50 4.68
N TYR A 25 0.99 6.77 3.37
CA TYR A 25 0.78 8.14 2.87
C TYR A 25 -0.69 8.58 2.86
N VAL A 26 -1.64 7.63 2.82
CA VAL A 26 -3.07 7.93 2.69
C VAL A 26 -3.82 7.66 3.99
N MET A 27 -3.58 6.49 4.61
CA MET A 27 -4.32 6.07 5.82
C MET A 27 -3.66 6.57 7.11
N ASP A 28 -2.42 7.06 7.04
CA ASP A 28 -1.61 7.44 8.20
C ASP A 28 -1.51 6.33 9.26
N GLN A 29 -1.56 5.07 8.77
CA GLN A 29 -1.50 3.85 9.55
C GLN A 29 -0.50 2.90 8.89
N PRO A 30 0.81 3.16 9.01
CA PRO A 30 1.83 2.32 8.42
C PRO A 30 1.68 0.89 8.94
N THR A 31 1.68 -0.07 8.01
CA THR A 31 1.54 -1.51 8.29
C THR A 31 2.86 -2.24 8.28
N ILE A 32 3.91 -1.58 7.85
CA ILE A 32 5.32 -2.00 7.93
C ILE A 32 6.17 -0.82 8.37
N SER A 33 7.38 -1.10 8.84
CA SER A 33 8.37 -0.08 9.18
C SER A 33 9.00 0.56 7.94
N ASP A 34 9.55 1.76 8.09
CA ASP A 34 10.30 2.45 7.03
C ASP A 34 11.45 1.58 6.50
N SER A 35 12.16 0.86 7.40
CA SER A 35 13.24 -0.05 7.00
C SER A 35 12.76 -1.26 6.22
N GLU A 36 11.60 -1.84 6.55
CA GLU A 36 11.00 -2.91 5.74
C GLU A 36 10.52 -2.39 4.39
N TYR A 37 9.92 -1.22 4.40
CA TYR A 37 9.57 -0.53 3.16
C TYR A 37 10.82 -0.27 2.33
N ASP A 38 11.88 0.28 2.93
CA ASP A 38 13.16 0.51 2.28
C ASP A 38 13.78 -0.81 1.77
N HIS A 39 13.71 -1.89 2.55
CA HIS A 39 14.20 -3.21 2.13
C HIS A 39 13.44 -3.76 0.92
N LEU A 40 12.10 -3.73 0.95
CA LEU A 40 11.26 -4.12 -0.20
C LEU A 40 11.57 -3.26 -1.42
N PHE A 41 11.73 -1.96 -1.19
CA PHE A 41 12.08 -1.01 -2.22
C PHE A 41 13.45 -1.27 -2.84
N HIS A 42 14.46 -1.54 -2.00
CA HIS A 42 15.80 -1.92 -2.46
C HIS A 42 15.82 -3.26 -3.22
N GLN A 43 15.03 -4.24 -2.76
CA GLN A 43 14.88 -5.50 -3.49
C GLN A 43 14.31 -5.29 -4.89
N LEU A 44 13.24 -4.49 -5.00
CA LEU A 44 12.63 -4.15 -6.29
C LEU A 44 13.63 -3.40 -7.17
N LYS A 45 14.31 -2.37 -6.64
CA LYS A 45 15.30 -1.57 -7.34
C LYS A 45 16.46 -2.43 -7.86
N ALA A 46 16.98 -3.35 -7.05
CA ALA A 46 18.05 -4.28 -7.46
C ALA A 46 17.61 -5.21 -8.62
N LEU A 47 16.36 -5.70 -8.58
CA LEU A 47 15.81 -6.50 -9.68
C LEU A 47 15.63 -5.67 -10.95
N GLU A 48 15.19 -4.42 -10.83
CA GLU A 48 15.03 -3.50 -11.97
C GLU A 48 16.38 -3.08 -12.59
N GLU A 49 17.41 -2.88 -11.79
CA GLU A 49 18.77 -2.63 -12.25
C GLU A 49 19.36 -3.86 -12.96
N GLN A 50 19.07 -5.06 -12.46
CA GLN A 50 19.53 -6.32 -13.09
C GLN A 50 18.77 -6.65 -14.39
N TYR A 51 17.48 -6.22 -14.49
CA TYR A 51 16.60 -6.51 -15.63
C TYR A 51 15.89 -5.25 -16.13
N PRO A 52 16.61 -4.27 -16.72
CA PRO A 52 16.05 -2.95 -17.09
C PRO A 52 14.88 -3.04 -18.08
N ASP A 53 14.90 -4.04 -18.96
CA ASP A 53 13.85 -4.26 -19.97
C ASP A 53 12.52 -4.77 -19.36
N LEU A 54 12.51 -5.18 -18.08
CA LEU A 54 11.34 -5.70 -17.38
C LEU A 54 10.70 -4.67 -16.43
N VAL A 55 11.24 -3.46 -16.32
CA VAL A 55 10.70 -2.39 -15.48
C VAL A 55 9.29 -2.04 -15.91
N GLN A 56 8.35 -2.07 -14.96
CA GLN A 56 6.94 -1.77 -15.20
C GLN A 56 6.68 -0.27 -15.08
N SER A 57 5.80 0.27 -15.91
CA SER A 57 5.47 1.71 -15.93
C SER A 57 4.77 2.20 -14.65
N ASP A 58 4.23 1.28 -13.87
CA ASP A 58 3.57 1.52 -12.58
C ASP A 58 4.46 1.18 -11.38
N SER A 59 5.74 0.91 -11.61
CA SER A 59 6.68 0.61 -10.53
C SER A 59 6.78 1.78 -9.53
N PRO A 60 6.70 1.50 -8.22
CA PRO A 60 6.88 2.50 -7.17
C PRO A 60 8.31 3.07 -7.11
N THR A 61 9.28 2.48 -7.81
CA THR A 61 10.63 3.04 -7.94
C THR A 61 10.66 4.26 -8.87
N THR A 62 9.63 4.43 -9.71
CA THR A 62 9.48 5.55 -10.64
C THR A 62 8.58 6.67 -10.10
N LYS A 63 7.77 6.40 -9.03
CA LYS A 63 6.82 7.37 -8.46
C LYS A 63 6.94 7.43 -6.93
N VAL A 64 6.61 8.58 -6.33
CA VAL A 64 6.45 8.74 -4.87
C VAL A 64 5.03 8.28 -4.49
N GLY A 65 4.86 7.59 -3.36
CA GLY A 65 3.58 6.98 -2.97
C GLY A 65 2.59 7.95 -2.32
N GLY A 66 1.29 7.68 -2.49
CA GLY A 66 0.15 8.28 -1.81
C GLY A 66 -0.75 9.12 -2.71
N GLN A 67 -2.02 8.73 -2.87
CA GLN A 67 -3.07 9.57 -3.49
C GLN A 67 -3.73 10.45 -2.43
N ALA A 68 -4.12 11.69 -2.80
CA ALA A 68 -4.86 12.61 -1.95
C ALA A 68 -6.22 12.02 -1.51
N LEU A 69 -6.60 12.24 -0.24
CA LEU A 69 -7.90 11.86 0.28
C LEU A 69 -8.99 12.78 -0.30
N SER A 70 -10.19 12.25 -0.57
CA SER A 70 -11.33 12.98 -1.15
C SER A 70 -11.90 14.11 -0.29
N LYS A 71 -11.35 14.37 0.90
CA LYS A 71 -11.78 15.40 1.85
C LYS A 71 -11.08 16.74 1.70
N PHE A 72 -9.92 16.78 1.06
CA PHE A 72 -9.15 17.99 0.78
C PHE A 72 -9.01 18.17 -0.74
N GLU A 73 -8.90 19.41 -1.20
CA GLU A 73 -8.61 19.71 -2.60
C GLU A 73 -7.23 19.18 -2.97
N SER A 74 -7.14 18.51 -4.13
CA SER A 74 -5.87 18.01 -4.66
C SER A 74 -5.15 19.14 -5.42
N VAL A 75 -3.87 19.34 -5.11
CA VAL A 75 -3.01 20.35 -5.74
C VAL A 75 -1.80 19.70 -6.37
N THR A 76 -1.53 20.01 -7.64
CA THR A 76 -0.33 19.54 -8.35
C THR A 76 0.86 20.44 -8.00
N HIS A 77 1.99 19.83 -7.60
CA HIS A 77 3.24 20.55 -7.34
C HIS A 77 3.86 21.01 -8.66
N VAL A 78 4.21 22.29 -8.76
CA VAL A 78 4.93 22.82 -9.94
C VAL A 78 6.32 22.21 -10.06
N VAL A 79 6.99 22.07 -8.92
CA VAL A 79 8.25 21.33 -8.81
C VAL A 79 7.97 20.08 -7.98
N PRO A 80 8.21 18.85 -8.46
CA PRO A 80 7.93 17.62 -7.71
C PRO A 80 8.62 17.59 -6.34
N MET A 81 7.93 17.06 -5.32
CA MET A 81 8.48 16.85 -3.98
C MET A 81 9.10 15.45 -3.90
N LEU A 82 10.38 15.36 -4.24
CA LEU A 82 11.11 14.09 -4.31
C LEU A 82 11.39 13.49 -2.91
N SER A 83 11.59 12.19 -2.86
CA SER A 83 12.14 11.49 -1.70
C SER A 83 13.67 11.64 -1.66
N LEU A 84 14.29 11.19 -0.57
CA LEU A 84 15.74 11.07 -0.46
C LEU A 84 16.14 9.60 -0.56
N GLY A 85 17.27 9.33 -1.19
CA GLY A 85 17.94 8.03 -1.08
C GLY A 85 18.42 7.83 0.36
N ASN A 86 18.43 6.58 0.87
CA ASN A 86 18.87 6.29 2.23
C ASN A 86 20.25 5.63 2.22
N VAL A 87 21.07 6.00 3.21
CA VAL A 87 22.32 5.33 3.57
C VAL A 87 22.27 4.99 5.07
N PHE A 88 22.81 3.83 5.46
CA PHE A 88 22.66 3.30 6.81
C PHE A 88 24.00 3.09 7.53
N ASN A 89 25.10 3.15 6.80
CA ASN A 89 26.43 2.93 7.31
C ASN A 89 27.46 3.82 6.60
N GLN A 90 28.66 3.84 7.13
CA GLN A 90 29.77 4.64 6.59
C GLN A 90 30.15 4.25 5.14
N GLU A 91 30.05 2.98 4.78
CA GLU A 91 30.40 2.47 3.44
C GLU A 91 29.42 3.03 2.39
N ASP A 92 28.12 3.02 2.69
CA ASP A 92 27.08 3.57 1.84
C ASP A 92 27.25 5.10 1.68
N LEU A 93 27.56 5.80 2.78
CA LEU A 93 27.83 7.24 2.75
C LEU A 93 29.03 7.56 1.83
N PHE A 94 30.11 6.82 1.96
CA PHE A 94 31.31 7.00 1.13
C PHE A 94 31.04 6.61 -0.33
N ALA A 95 30.18 5.61 -0.57
CA ALA A 95 29.73 5.27 -1.91
C ALA A 95 28.89 6.41 -2.54
N PHE A 96 28.03 7.07 -1.76
CA PHE A 96 27.34 8.28 -2.19
C PHE A 96 28.32 9.37 -2.61
N ALA A 97 29.33 9.68 -1.78
CA ALA A 97 30.32 10.70 -2.09
C ALA A 97 31.11 10.38 -3.39
N ARG A 98 31.55 9.12 -3.56
CA ARG A 98 32.21 8.68 -4.80
C ARG A 98 31.34 8.93 -6.05
N ARG A 99 30.05 8.58 -6.01
CA ARG A 99 29.13 8.83 -7.12
C ARG A 99 28.97 10.32 -7.44
N VAL A 100 29.03 11.18 -6.43
CA VAL A 100 29.03 12.64 -6.61
C VAL A 100 30.32 13.11 -7.27
N GLU A 101 31.46 12.69 -6.77
CA GLU A 101 32.80 13.05 -7.27
C GLU A 101 33.03 12.57 -8.71
N GLU A 102 32.60 11.36 -9.07
CA GLU A 102 32.69 10.83 -10.43
C GLU A 102 31.93 11.70 -11.45
N ARG A 103 30.85 12.34 -11.03
CA ARG A 103 30.03 13.23 -11.88
C ARG A 103 30.50 14.68 -11.90
N LEU A 104 31.31 15.07 -10.93
CA LEU A 104 31.89 16.40 -10.78
C LEU A 104 33.43 16.36 -10.83
N PRO A 105 34.05 15.85 -11.91
CA PRO A 105 35.49 15.66 -11.96
C PRO A 105 36.22 17.00 -11.79
N ASN A 106 37.26 16.98 -10.94
CA ASN A 106 38.10 18.15 -10.63
C ASN A 106 37.39 19.34 -9.95
N GLN A 107 36.18 19.13 -9.41
CA GLN A 107 35.48 20.13 -8.61
C GLN A 107 35.63 19.81 -7.13
N LYS A 108 35.78 20.84 -6.29
CA LYS A 108 35.71 20.68 -4.85
C LYS A 108 34.23 20.60 -4.43
N VAL A 109 33.85 19.56 -3.74
CA VAL A 109 32.50 19.38 -3.21
C VAL A 109 32.48 19.69 -1.73
N GLN A 110 31.53 20.50 -1.29
CA GLN A 110 31.18 20.74 0.11
C GLN A 110 29.78 20.22 0.35
N TYR A 111 29.53 19.83 1.60
CA TYR A 111 28.24 19.25 1.99
C TYR A 111 27.59 20.12 3.05
N GLU A 112 26.36 20.50 2.80
CA GLU A 112 25.45 21.02 3.82
C GLU A 112 24.80 19.83 4.51
N VAL A 113 24.80 19.83 5.86
CA VAL A 113 24.31 18.73 6.68
C VAL A 113 23.35 19.28 7.72
N GLU A 114 22.15 18.72 7.77
CA GLU A 114 21.09 19.14 8.69
C GLU A 114 20.46 17.93 9.39
N LEU A 115 19.73 18.19 10.47
CA LEU A 115 18.93 17.15 11.14
C LEU A 115 17.84 16.64 10.21
N LYS A 116 17.73 15.31 10.08
CA LYS A 116 16.57 14.69 9.44
C LYS A 116 15.41 14.67 10.43
N LEU A 117 14.60 15.71 10.35
CA LEU A 117 13.42 15.87 11.20
C LEU A 117 12.38 14.81 10.86
N ASP A 118 11.78 14.22 11.88
CA ASP A 118 10.74 13.20 11.73
C ASP A 118 9.35 13.84 11.89
N GLY A 119 8.77 14.25 10.77
CA GLY A 119 7.50 14.96 10.70
C GLY A 119 6.72 14.70 9.41
N LEU A 120 5.98 15.71 8.95
CA LEU A 120 5.24 15.72 7.69
C LEU A 120 5.79 16.79 6.76
N ALA A 121 6.29 16.38 5.60
CA ALA A 121 6.80 17.29 4.58
C ALA A 121 5.67 18.08 3.92
N ILE A 122 5.82 19.42 3.85
CA ILE A 122 4.87 20.31 3.19
C ILE A 122 5.56 21.31 2.28
N SER A 123 4.81 21.83 1.31
CA SER A 123 5.16 22.96 0.46
C SER A 123 4.31 24.17 0.83
N LEU A 124 4.94 25.32 0.99
CA LEU A 124 4.32 26.59 1.37
C LEU A 124 4.54 27.63 0.25
N TRP A 125 3.46 28.22 -0.20
CA TRP A 125 3.48 29.19 -1.29
C TRP A 125 3.18 30.59 -0.77
N TYR A 126 4.06 31.51 -1.09
CA TYR A 126 3.93 32.93 -0.75
C TYR A 126 3.86 33.74 -2.04
N GLU A 127 2.92 34.68 -2.08
CA GLU A 127 2.82 35.67 -3.13
C GLU A 127 2.93 37.08 -2.50
N ASN A 128 3.88 37.86 -2.99
CA ASN A 128 4.20 39.21 -2.44
C ASN A 128 4.37 39.17 -0.90
N GLY A 129 5.01 38.14 -0.39
CA GLY A 129 5.25 37.94 1.03
C GLY A 129 4.08 37.41 1.86
N VAL A 130 2.92 37.14 1.26
CA VAL A 130 1.74 36.62 1.96
C VAL A 130 1.60 35.12 1.73
N LEU A 131 1.41 34.34 2.79
CA LEU A 131 1.12 32.88 2.69
C LEU A 131 -0.24 32.66 2.02
N ILE A 132 -0.23 32.15 0.80
CA ILE A 132 -1.42 31.90 0.01
C ILE A 132 -1.84 30.43 0.06
N ARG A 133 -0.87 29.48 0.15
CA ARG A 133 -1.17 28.05 0.09
C ARG A 133 -0.18 27.20 0.87
N GLY A 134 -0.67 26.13 1.49
CA GLY A 134 0.10 25.04 2.11
C GLY A 134 -0.39 23.70 1.61
N VAL A 135 0.53 22.85 1.11
CA VAL A 135 0.20 21.58 0.44
C VAL A 135 1.04 20.47 1.01
N THR A 136 0.45 19.31 1.30
CA THR A 136 1.20 18.11 1.72
C THR A 136 2.02 17.57 0.56
N ARG A 137 3.07 16.79 0.84
CA ARG A 137 3.86 16.14 -0.20
C ARG A 137 3.02 15.23 -1.10
N GLY A 138 2.07 14.47 -0.51
CA GLY A 138 1.29 13.47 -1.23
C GLY A 138 2.18 12.41 -1.89
N ASP A 139 1.92 12.13 -3.17
CA ASP A 139 2.73 11.23 -4.00
C ASP A 139 3.98 11.88 -4.63
N GLY A 140 4.24 13.13 -4.25
CA GLY A 140 5.32 13.95 -4.78
C GLY A 140 4.97 14.76 -6.03
N GLU A 141 3.95 14.39 -6.78
CA GLU A 141 3.38 15.15 -7.91
C GLU A 141 2.13 15.91 -7.48
N THR A 142 1.28 15.29 -6.64
CA THR A 142 0.04 15.87 -6.12
C THR A 142 -0.01 15.74 -4.61
N GLY A 143 -0.49 16.78 -3.92
CA GLY A 143 -0.70 16.82 -2.49
C GLY A 143 -2.09 17.34 -2.12
N GLU A 144 -2.40 17.37 -0.83
CA GLU A 144 -3.65 17.89 -0.28
C GLU A 144 -3.47 19.35 0.14
N ASP A 145 -4.43 20.22 -0.22
CA ASP A 145 -4.48 21.61 0.25
C ASP A 145 -4.88 21.65 1.73
N ILE A 146 -3.92 21.95 2.58
CA ILE A 146 -4.07 22.09 4.02
C ILE A 146 -3.87 23.52 4.50
N THR A 147 -4.08 24.50 3.64
CA THR A 147 -3.77 25.93 3.87
C THR A 147 -4.34 26.44 5.18
N GLN A 148 -5.59 26.10 5.51
CA GLN A 148 -6.24 26.61 6.72
C GLN A 148 -5.56 26.05 7.98
N ASN A 149 -5.15 24.78 7.95
CA ASN A 149 -4.48 24.12 9.07
C ASN A 149 -3.05 24.65 9.26
N VAL A 150 -2.30 24.83 8.16
CA VAL A 150 -0.91 25.40 8.23
C VAL A 150 -0.91 26.82 8.79
N LYS A 151 -1.93 27.63 8.46
CA LYS A 151 -2.06 28.99 9.01
C LYS A 151 -2.22 29.03 10.53
N THR A 152 -2.55 27.92 11.18
CA THR A 152 -2.64 27.83 12.64
C THR A 152 -1.30 27.60 13.32
N ILE A 153 -0.27 27.15 12.59
CA ILE A 153 1.06 26.87 13.14
C ILE A 153 1.69 28.17 13.63
N ARG A 154 2.13 28.17 14.90
CA ARG A 154 2.54 29.42 15.59
C ARG A 154 3.84 29.99 15.08
N ASN A 155 4.84 29.17 14.80
CA ASN A 155 6.16 29.60 14.35
C ASN A 155 6.27 29.76 12.82
N LEU A 156 5.16 29.58 12.11
CA LEU A 156 5.13 29.78 10.67
C LEU A 156 4.87 31.27 10.33
N PRO A 157 5.74 31.95 9.55
CA PRO A 157 5.50 33.32 9.10
C PRO A 157 4.31 33.32 8.11
N LYS A 158 3.24 34.05 8.46
CA LYS A 158 2.09 34.27 7.57
C LYS A 158 2.33 35.44 6.61
N PHE A 159 3.24 36.33 7.00
CA PHE A 159 3.75 37.47 6.24
C PHE A 159 5.26 37.42 6.34
N LEU A 160 5.93 37.39 5.19
CA LEU A 160 7.39 37.47 5.14
C LEU A 160 7.83 38.90 5.44
N HIS A 161 8.86 39.02 6.21
CA HIS A 161 9.47 40.31 6.54
C HIS A 161 10.99 40.19 6.53
N SER A 162 11.68 41.16 5.96
CA SER A 162 13.15 41.28 6.05
C SER A 162 13.54 42.73 5.99
N GLU A 163 14.49 43.15 6.82
CA GLU A 163 15.12 44.46 6.76
C GLU A 163 16.26 44.51 5.74
N LYS A 164 16.76 43.34 5.34
CA LYS A 164 17.97 43.18 4.53
C LYS A 164 17.70 42.81 3.08
N TYR A 165 16.60 42.12 2.83
CA TYR A 165 16.28 41.56 1.51
C TYR A 165 14.92 42.03 1.01
N GLU A 166 14.80 42.23 -0.29
CA GLU A 166 13.49 42.43 -0.92
C GLU A 166 12.67 41.16 -0.85
N ILE A 167 11.38 41.30 -0.57
CA ILE A 167 10.45 40.16 -0.52
C ILE A 167 10.16 39.72 -1.95
N PRO A 168 10.35 38.45 -2.29
CA PRO A 168 10.08 37.92 -3.63
C PRO A 168 8.58 38.01 -3.97
N ARG A 169 8.29 38.17 -5.26
CA ARG A 169 6.93 38.15 -5.76
C ARG A 169 6.30 36.78 -5.56
N LEU A 170 7.06 35.70 -5.82
CA LEU A 170 6.66 34.30 -5.61
C LEU A 170 7.77 33.57 -4.88
N LEU A 171 7.40 32.82 -3.83
CA LEU A 171 8.32 31.98 -3.09
C LEU A 171 7.61 30.67 -2.72
N GLU A 172 8.19 29.54 -3.12
CA GLU A 172 7.81 28.22 -2.63
C GLU A 172 8.86 27.68 -1.68
N VAL A 173 8.50 27.53 -0.39
CA VAL A 173 9.37 27.01 0.67
C VAL A 173 8.94 25.60 1.04
N ARG A 174 9.89 24.71 1.15
CA ARG A 174 9.67 23.35 1.64
C ARG A 174 10.20 23.18 3.04
N GLY A 175 9.47 22.43 3.84
CA GLY A 175 9.84 22.19 5.22
C GLY A 175 9.08 21.02 5.82
N GLU A 176 9.41 20.73 7.06
CA GLU A 176 8.83 19.69 7.86
C GLU A 176 7.95 20.27 8.95
N VAL A 177 6.71 19.78 9.07
CA VAL A 177 5.87 20.05 10.24
C VAL A 177 6.00 18.87 11.19
N LEU A 178 6.30 19.18 12.44
CA LEU A 178 6.47 18.20 13.49
C LEU A 178 5.80 18.64 14.79
N MET A 179 5.75 17.73 15.75
CA MET A 179 5.32 18.03 17.11
C MET A 179 6.53 17.87 18.04
N PRO A 180 6.95 18.90 18.78
CA PRO A 180 8.02 18.79 19.77
C PRO A 180 7.67 17.74 20.86
N LYS A 181 8.69 17.06 21.41
CA LYS A 181 8.53 15.98 22.41
C LYS A 181 7.64 16.40 23.58
N SER A 182 7.91 17.55 24.19
CA SER A 182 7.12 18.07 25.31
C SER A 182 5.64 18.32 24.96
N GLY A 183 5.39 18.76 23.72
CA GLY A 183 4.04 18.96 23.21
C GLY A 183 3.30 17.64 22.98
N PHE A 184 4.00 16.64 22.48
CA PHE A 184 3.47 15.29 22.27
C PHE A 184 3.13 14.59 23.60
N GLU A 185 4.02 14.65 24.58
CA GLU A 185 3.78 14.09 25.92
C GLU A 185 2.52 14.71 26.56
N LYS A 186 2.40 16.05 26.51
CA LYS A 186 1.25 16.74 27.03
C LYS A 186 -0.03 16.36 26.29
N LEU A 187 0.01 16.28 24.95
CA LEU A 187 -1.13 15.88 24.15
C LEU A 187 -1.63 14.49 24.52
N ASN A 188 -0.73 13.51 24.64
CA ASN A 188 -1.10 12.15 24.99
C ASN A 188 -1.64 12.04 26.43
N ALA A 189 -1.08 12.77 27.38
CA ALA A 189 -1.63 12.85 28.74
C ALA A 189 -3.06 13.44 28.74
N ASP A 190 -3.32 14.48 27.94
CA ASP A 190 -4.66 15.08 27.80
C ASP A 190 -5.67 14.11 27.13
N GLN A 191 -5.23 13.31 26.15
CA GLN A 191 -6.03 12.28 25.49
C GLN A 191 -6.38 11.15 26.46
N GLU A 192 -5.39 10.65 27.19
CA GLU A 192 -5.57 9.59 28.20
C GLU A 192 -6.55 10.02 29.30
N ALA A 193 -6.42 11.26 29.77
CA ALA A 193 -7.34 11.82 30.78
C ALA A 193 -8.80 11.91 30.30
N LYS A 194 -9.03 12.02 28.96
CA LYS A 194 -10.35 12.02 28.35
C LYS A 194 -10.86 10.64 27.94
N GLY A 195 -10.02 9.59 28.04
CA GLY A 195 -10.33 8.25 27.56
C GLY A 195 -10.25 8.12 26.03
N ASP A 196 -9.60 9.08 25.36
CA ASP A 196 -9.39 9.08 23.92
C ASP A 196 -8.15 8.27 23.54
N LYS A 197 -8.06 7.84 22.27
CA LYS A 197 -6.91 7.12 21.75
C LYS A 197 -5.67 8.03 21.70
N THR A 198 -4.56 7.58 22.28
CA THR A 198 -3.26 8.26 22.24
C THR A 198 -2.56 8.06 20.89
N PHE A 199 -1.68 8.98 20.53
CA PHE A 199 -0.82 8.87 19.34
C PHE A 199 0.42 8.03 19.63
N ALA A 200 0.84 7.24 18.65
CA ALA A 200 1.98 6.32 18.80
C ALA A 200 3.33 7.06 18.86
N ASN A 201 3.47 8.17 18.13
CA ASN A 201 4.71 8.96 18.07
C ASN A 201 4.41 10.42 17.68
N PRO A 202 5.38 11.36 17.83
CA PRO A 202 5.24 12.76 17.47
C PRO A 202 4.90 13.00 16.00
N ARG A 203 5.44 12.18 15.08
CA ARG A 203 5.17 12.24 13.64
C ARG A 203 3.70 11.99 13.34
N ASN A 204 3.14 10.87 13.86
CA ASN A 204 1.72 10.54 13.66
C ASN A 204 0.81 11.59 14.31
N ALA A 205 1.21 12.16 15.46
CA ALA A 205 0.48 13.25 16.09
C ALA A 205 0.48 14.53 15.23
N ALA A 206 1.61 14.86 14.60
CA ALA A 206 1.70 15.99 13.69
C ALA A 206 0.86 15.77 12.41
N ALA A 207 1.01 14.64 11.75
CA ALA A 207 0.29 14.30 10.53
C ALA A 207 -1.22 14.25 10.76
N GLY A 208 -1.68 13.54 11.80
CA GLY A 208 -3.08 13.46 12.18
C GLY A 208 -3.69 14.80 12.59
N SER A 209 -2.87 15.73 13.14
CA SER A 209 -3.31 17.08 13.48
C SER A 209 -3.48 17.97 12.25
N LEU A 210 -2.56 17.90 11.28
CA LEU A 210 -2.62 18.69 10.05
C LEU A 210 -3.73 18.26 9.09
N ARG A 211 -4.19 17.02 9.18
CA ARG A 211 -5.24 16.46 8.31
C ARG A 211 -6.63 16.51 8.93
N GLN A 212 -6.84 17.35 9.96
CA GLN A 212 -8.16 17.61 10.53
C GLN A 212 -8.98 18.50 9.61
N LEU A 213 -10.26 18.18 9.44
CA LEU A 213 -11.18 19.02 8.64
C LEU A 213 -11.51 20.34 9.34
N ASP A 214 -11.49 20.36 10.68
CA ASP A 214 -11.66 21.57 11.49
C ASP A 214 -10.28 22.16 11.85
N PRO A 215 -9.92 23.33 11.30
CA PRO A 215 -8.65 23.99 11.61
C PRO A 215 -8.48 24.35 13.10
N ASN A 216 -9.56 24.46 13.87
CA ASN A 216 -9.47 24.74 15.30
C ASN A 216 -8.82 23.57 16.07
N ILE A 217 -8.99 22.35 15.59
CA ILE A 217 -8.29 21.18 16.15
C ILE A 217 -6.79 21.32 15.91
N ALA A 218 -6.37 21.64 14.69
CA ALA A 218 -4.95 21.91 14.37
C ALA A 218 -4.38 23.06 15.22
N ALA A 219 -5.14 24.15 15.39
CA ALA A 219 -4.77 25.30 16.21
C ALA A 219 -4.52 24.96 17.68
N SER A 220 -5.22 23.95 18.22
CA SER A 220 -5.05 23.48 19.60
C SER A 220 -3.78 22.62 19.79
N ARG A 221 -3.14 22.18 18.71
CA ARG A 221 -1.99 21.28 18.73
C ARG A 221 -0.67 22.07 18.74
N PRO A 222 0.35 21.61 19.47
CA PRO A 222 1.65 22.28 19.54
C PRO A 222 2.53 21.93 18.32
N LEU A 223 2.07 22.28 17.11
CA LEU A 223 2.80 22.04 15.88
C LEU A 223 3.88 23.11 15.66
N ALA A 224 5.00 22.69 15.06
CA ALA A 224 6.09 23.55 14.64
C ALA A 224 6.53 23.22 13.20
N PHE A 225 6.88 24.25 12.44
CA PHE A 225 7.38 24.15 11.08
C PHE A 225 8.87 24.51 11.03
N TYR A 226 9.66 23.73 10.28
CA TYR A 226 11.08 23.98 10.02
C TYR A 226 11.35 23.90 8.51
N ALA A 227 11.84 24.99 7.94
CA ALA A 227 12.20 25.06 6.52
C ALA A 227 13.49 24.29 6.24
N TYR A 228 13.55 23.56 5.12
CA TYR A 228 14.73 22.84 4.66
C TYR A 228 15.11 23.12 3.21
N GLY A 229 14.39 23.98 2.50
CA GLY A 229 14.76 24.34 1.14
C GLY A 229 13.76 25.22 0.42
N ILE A 230 14.20 25.74 -0.71
CA ILE A 230 13.43 26.57 -1.63
C ILE A 230 13.18 25.76 -2.89
N ALA A 231 11.93 25.67 -3.32
CA ALA A 231 11.57 25.00 -4.57
C ALA A 231 11.42 25.97 -5.74
N GLN A 232 10.88 27.18 -5.47
CA GLN A 232 10.69 28.22 -6.46
C GLN A 232 10.87 29.61 -5.83
N CYS A 233 11.49 30.52 -6.56
CA CYS A 233 11.64 31.94 -6.14
C CYS A 233 11.67 32.86 -7.36
N GLU A 234 10.85 33.93 -7.35
CA GLU A 234 10.78 34.94 -8.40
C GLU A 234 10.74 36.35 -7.82
N PRO A 235 11.66 37.25 -8.22
CA PRO A 235 12.84 36.97 -9.05
C PRO A 235 13.80 36.01 -8.35
N ASN A 236 14.59 35.29 -9.15
CA ASN A 236 15.60 34.40 -8.61
C ASN A 236 16.63 35.21 -7.81
N HIS A 237 16.81 34.89 -6.54
CA HIS A 237 17.89 35.43 -5.74
C HIS A 237 19.22 34.84 -6.21
N ASN A 238 20.27 35.62 -6.21
CA ASN A 238 21.62 35.20 -6.59
C ASN A 238 22.28 34.31 -5.51
N LEU A 239 21.51 33.46 -4.84
CA LEU A 239 22.00 32.44 -3.89
C LEU A 239 22.72 31.35 -4.67
N THR A 240 23.91 31.00 -4.20
CA THR A 240 24.77 30.03 -4.88
C THR A 240 24.95 28.74 -4.11
N THR A 241 24.61 28.75 -2.81
CA THR A 241 24.78 27.60 -1.92
C THR A 241 23.49 27.28 -1.19
N MET A 242 23.35 26.02 -0.77
CA MET A 242 22.24 25.58 0.07
C MET A 242 22.28 26.23 1.45
N HIS A 243 23.48 26.33 2.02
CA HIS A 243 23.70 26.97 3.31
C HIS A 243 23.23 28.43 3.31
N ASP A 244 23.62 29.23 2.31
CA ASP A 244 23.17 30.61 2.19
C ASP A 244 21.65 30.68 1.97
N SER A 245 21.06 29.75 1.24
CA SER A 245 19.61 29.65 1.03
C SER A 245 18.83 29.47 2.33
N LEU A 246 19.35 28.64 3.22
CA LEU A 246 18.75 28.40 4.54
C LEU A 246 18.90 29.61 5.45
N GLN A 247 20.06 30.27 5.44
CA GLN A 247 20.27 31.53 6.18
C GLN A 247 19.33 32.63 5.67
N TRP A 248 19.15 32.72 4.36
CA TRP A 248 18.22 33.69 3.77
C TRP A 248 16.77 33.42 4.20
N LEU A 249 16.33 32.16 4.27
CA LEU A 249 15.02 31.80 4.80
C LEU A 249 14.85 32.24 6.27
N THR A 250 15.90 32.17 7.07
CA THR A 250 15.87 32.62 8.46
C THR A 250 15.65 34.15 8.54
N GLU A 251 16.30 34.92 7.67
CA GLU A 251 16.12 36.39 7.55
C GLU A 251 14.69 36.78 7.08
N LEU A 252 13.98 35.85 6.39
CA LEU A 252 12.57 36.02 6.01
C LEU A 252 11.59 35.62 7.11
N GLY A 253 12.08 35.14 8.26
CA GLY A 253 11.28 34.77 9.43
C GLY A 253 10.99 33.24 9.57
N PHE A 254 11.55 32.39 8.72
CA PHE A 254 11.40 30.95 8.89
C PHE A 254 12.34 30.41 9.97
N GLN A 255 11.86 29.38 10.70
CA GLN A 255 12.75 28.56 11.49
C GLN A 255 13.33 27.45 10.61
N ILE A 256 14.60 27.14 10.85
CA ILE A 256 15.34 26.04 10.24
C ILE A 256 15.81 25.09 11.35
N ALA A 257 16.29 23.90 11.00
CA ALA A 257 16.82 22.96 12.00
C ALA A 257 17.95 23.60 12.84
N GLU A 258 17.95 23.36 14.14
CA GLU A 258 18.92 23.98 15.07
C GLU A 258 20.37 23.59 14.79
N ARG A 259 20.61 22.42 14.21
CA ARG A 259 21.93 21.89 13.90
C ARG A 259 22.11 21.85 12.37
N GLN A 260 22.96 22.72 11.89
CA GLN A 260 23.39 22.79 10.49
C GLN A 260 24.90 22.88 10.43
N TYR A 261 25.51 22.15 9.53
CA TYR A 261 26.94 22.07 9.39
C TYR A 261 27.35 22.16 7.92
N LEU A 262 28.28 23.07 7.61
CA LEU A 262 28.98 23.07 6.33
C LEU A 262 30.24 22.22 6.46
N CYS A 263 30.26 21.06 5.81
CA CYS A 263 31.37 20.09 5.84
C CYS A 263 32.20 20.18 4.56
N ASN A 264 33.53 20.20 4.69
CA ASN A 264 34.45 20.26 3.57
C ASN A 264 34.80 18.91 2.96
N SER A 265 34.40 17.82 3.62
CA SER A 265 34.66 16.46 3.21
C SER A 265 33.60 15.51 3.75
N ILE A 266 33.48 14.31 3.13
CA ILE A 266 32.59 13.27 3.60
C ILE A 266 33.01 12.69 4.95
N GLN A 267 34.28 12.79 5.32
CA GLN A 267 34.80 12.40 6.62
C GLN A 267 34.31 13.33 7.71
N GLU A 268 34.24 14.65 7.44
CA GLU A 268 33.60 15.60 8.38
C GLU A 268 32.11 15.30 8.56
N VAL A 269 31.40 14.90 7.48
CA VAL A 269 30.01 14.46 7.56
C VAL A 269 29.86 13.28 8.50
N GLN A 270 30.75 12.27 8.40
CA GLN A 270 30.76 11.11 9.31
C GLN A 270 30.97 11.52 10.77
N GLN A 271 31.88 12.42 11.05
CA GLN A 271 32.12 12.93 12.40
C GLN A 271 30.89 13.65 12.96
N ARG A 272 30.19 14.45 12.14
CA ARG A 272 28.95 15.13 12.55
C ARG A 272 27.83 14.13 12.83
N TYR A 273 27.73 13.09 12.03
CA TYR A 273 26.76 12.02 12.25
C TYR A 273 26.97 11.34 13.62
N GLU A 274 28.19 10.98 13.96
CA GLU A 274 28.54 10.37 15.24
C GLU A 274 28.24 11.31 16.43
N GLN A 275 28.54 12.60 16.26
CA GLN A 275 28.22 13.61 17.28
C GLN A 275 26.70 13.73 17.49
N ILE A 276 25.91 13.87 16.41
CA ILE A 276 24.46 14.04 16.49
C ILE A 276 23.80 12.79 17.03
N GLN A 277 24.30 11.59 16.67
CA GLN A 277 23.80 10.33 17.21
C GLN A 277 23.92 10.28 18.75
N GLN A 278 24.99 10.80 19.30
CA GLN A 278 25.17 10.92 20.77
C GLN A 278 24.26 11.99 21.38
N GLU A 279 24.03 13.11 20.69
CA GLU A 279 23.18 14.21 21.14
C GLU A 279 21.67 13.94 20.98
N ARG A 280 21.28 12.95 20.15
CA ARG A 280 19.89 12.62 19.81
C ARG A 280 18.93 12.56 21.00
N PRO A 281 19.25 11.91 22.14
CA PRO A 281 18.36 11.83 23.29
C PRO A 281 18.02 13.20 23.90
N SER A 282 18.92 14.19 23.80
CA SER A 282 18.76 15.53 24.37
C SER A 282 17.98 16.51 23.49
N LEU A 283 17.73 16.16 22.22
CA LEU A 283 17.02 17.04 21.30
C LEU A 283 15.53 17.14 21.66
N GLN A 284 14.97 18.34 21.49
CA GLN A 284 13.55 18.63 21.74
C GLN A 284 12.61 18.09 20.65
N VAL A 285 13.17 17.64 19.53
CA VAL A 285 12.44 17.09 18.38
C VAL A 285 12.94 15.67 18.10
N GLU A 286 12.08 14.84 17.50
CA GLU A 286 12.51 13.52 17.00
C GLU A 286 13.21 13.66 15.66
N ILE A 287 14.28 12.88 15.51
CA ILE A 287 15.06 12.76 14.28
C ILE A 287 15.36 11.30 13.99
N ASP A 288 15.35 10.92 12.72
CA ASP A 288 15.69 9.55 12.27
C ASP A 288 17.05 9.46 11.57
N GLY A 289 17.80 10.56 11.52
CA GLY A 289 19.12 10.64 10.91
C GLY A 289 19.57 12.07 10.64
N MET A 290 20.36 12.21 9.59
CA MET A 290 20.79 13.48 9.02
C MET A 290 20.46 13.51 7.53
N VAL A 291 20.26 14.71 6.98
CA VAL A 291 20.22 14.94 5.53
C VAL A 291 21.56 15.52 5.12
N VAL A 292 22.19 14.91 4.13
CA VAL A 292 23.47 15.33 3.55
C VAL A 292 23.20 15.81 2.12
N LYS A 293 23.52 17.07 1.83
CA LYS A 293 23.29 17.71 0.54
C LYS A 293 24.60 18.28 0.00
N VAL A 294 24.82 18.20 -1.29
CA VAL A 294 25.89 18.99 -1.94
C VAL A 294 25.52 20.46 -1.81
N ASP A 295 26.41 21.29 -1.29
CA ASP A 295 26.07 22.67 -0.91
C ASP A 295 25.94 23.60 -2.11
N ASP A 296 26.78 23.49 -3.14
CA ASP A 296 26.73 24.34 -4.34
C ASP A 296 25.55 24.02 -5.23
N LEU A 297 24.65 25.00 -5.46
CA LEU A 297 23.43 24.83 -6.25
C LEU A 297 23.69 24.55 -7.73
N LYS A 298 24.81 24.99 -8.30
CA LYS A 298 25.19 24.70 -9.69
C LYS A 298 25.64 23.22 -9.78
N GLN A 299 26.39 22.73 -8.79
CA GLN A 299 26.74 21.32 -8.71
C GLN A 299 25.51 20.44 -8.54
N GLN A 300 24.51 20.84 -7.75
CA GLN A 300 23.22 20.15 -7.63
C GLN A 300 22.54 20.04 -9.01
N GLN A 301 22.49 21.11 -9.78
CA GLN A 301 21.93 21.11 -11.13
C GLN A 301 22.68 20.18 -12.09
N GLN A 302 24.02 20.14 -12.01
CA GLN A 302 24.86 19.23 -12.82
C GLN A 302 24.65 17.77 -12.48
N LEU A 303 24.50 17.44 -11.19
CA LEU A 303 24.22 16.10 -10.70
C LEU A 303 22.82 15.62 -11.09
N GLY A 304 21.85 16.52 -11.07
CA GLY A 304 20.48 16.24 -11.45
C GLY A 304 19.77 15.27 -10.53
N PHE A 305 18.79 14.57 -11.11
CA PHE A 305 17.87 13.72 -10.38
C PHE A 305 17.82 12.29 -10.96
N LEU A 306 17.40 11.36 -10.15
CA LEU A 306 16.78 10.09 -10.55
C LEU A 306 15.27 10.29 -10.62
N SER A 307 14.51 9.26 -10.98
CA SER A 307 13.07 9.37 -11.13
C SER A 307 12.35 9.92 -9.88
N ARG A 308 12.85 9.63 -8.69
CA ARG A 308 12.21 10.06 -7.42
C ARG A 308 13.16 10.61 -6.36
N GLU A 309 14.45 10.65 -6.59
CA GLU A 309 15.45 11.12 -5.63
C GLU A 309 16.51 12.00 -6.30
N PRO A 310 17.02 13.05 -5.62
CA PRO A 310 18.15 13.82 -6.12
C PRO A 310 19.45 13.03 -6.00
N ARG A 311 20.36 13.18 -6.96
CA ARG A 311 21.70 12.60 -6.89
C ARG A 311 22.65 13.35 -5.96
N TRP A 312 22.27 14.57 -5.59
CA TRP A 312 23.06 15.50 -4.80
C TRP A 312 22.69 15.48 -3.31
N ALA A 313 21.71 14.65 -2.88
CA ALA A 313 21.33 14.55 -1.49
C ALA A 313 21.03 13.10 -1.11
N THR A 314 21.27 12.79 0.16
CA THR A 314 20.93 11.49 0.76
C THR A 314 20.53 11.64 2.22
N ALA A 315 19.72 10.74 2.73
CA ALA A 315 19.38 10.63 4.15
C ALA A 315 20.30 9.60 4.82
N TYR A 316 21.12 10.03 5.75
CA TYR A 316 21.96 9.16 6.57
C TYR A 316 21.22 8.82 7.87
N LYS A 317 20.59 7.65 7.88
CA LYS A 317 19.72 7.22 8.97
C LYS A 317 20.49 6.64 10.16
N PHE A 318 19.98 6.89 11.38
CA PHE A 318 20.54 6.27 12.58
C PHE A 318 20.16 4.79 12.68
N PRO A 319 21.01 3.96 13.32
CA PRO A 319 20.63 2.62 13.69
C PRO A 319 19.40 2.66 14.60
N ALA A 320 18.55 1.67 14.46
CA ALA A 320 17.39 1.52 15.33
C ALA A 320 17.85 1.25 16.77
N GLN A 321 17.18 1.87 17.76
CA GLN A 321 17.44 1.58 19.17
C GLN A 321 16.93 0.18 19.50
N ALA A 322 17.76 -0.68 20.07
CA ALA A 322 17.40 -2.01 20.52
C ALA A 322 17.39 -2.11 22.04
N ALA A 323 16.48 -2.91 22.59
CA ALA A 323 16.45 -3.25 24.01
C ALA A 323 16.28 -4.76 24.20
N LEU A 324 16.78 -5.29 25.32
CA LEU A 324 16.66 -6.70 25.66
C LEU A 324 15.37 -6.98 26.41
N THR A 325 14.69 -8.06 26.02
CA THR A 325 13.51 -8.56 26.71
C THR A 325 13.40 -10.08 26.55
N THR A 326 12.41 -10.70 27.19
CA THR A 326 12.15 -12.14 27.09
C THR A 326 10.86 -12.44 26.34
N VAL A 327 10.85 -13.52 25.56
CA VAL A 327 9.66 -14.04 24.87
C VAL A 327 8.87 -14.88 25.87
N GLU A 328 7.69 -14.40 26.28
CA GLU A 328 6.82 -15.10 27.23
C GLU A 328 5.96 -16.17 26.54
N GLN A 329 5.50 -15.87 25.32
CA GLN A 329 4.60 -16.75 24.55
C GLN A 329 4.71 -16.41 23.06
N ILE A 330 4.35 -17.35 22.19
CA ILE A 330 4.19 -17.11 20.76
C ILE A 330 2.76 -17.51 20.38
N ASP A 331 1.97 -16.51 20.00
CA ASP A 331 0.59 -16.67 19.54
C ASP A 331 0.52 -16.73 18.01
N TRP A 332 -0.46 -17.46 17.50
CA TRP A 332 -0.76 -17.49 16.07
C TRP A 332 -2.04 -16.69 15.77
N GLN A 333 -1.86 -15.53 15.16
CA GLN A 333 -2.99 -14.70 14.71
C GLN A 333 -3.44 -15.12 13.31
N VAL A 334 -4.75 -15.21 13.10
CA VAL A 334 -5.34 -15.54 11.79
C VAL A 334 -5.85 -14.26 11.16
N GLY A 335 -5.25 -13.90 10.03
CA GLY A 335 -5.66 -12.71 9.27
C GLY A 335 -6.94 -12.95 8.47
N ARG A 336 -7.50 -11.87 7.91
CA ARG A 336 -8.74 -11.87 7.12
C ARG A 336 -8.71 -12.79 5.89
N THR A 337 -7.52 -13.04 5.35
CA THR A 337 -7.29 -13.97 4.22
C THR A 337 -6.86 -15.38 4.65
N GLY A 338 -7.04 -15.69 5.93
CA GLY A 338 -6.64 -16.97 6.53
C GLY A 338 -5.15 -17.11 6.85
N THR A 339 -4.31 -16.14 6.53
CA THR A 339 -2.87 -16.19 6.81
C THR A 339 -2.60 -16.27 8.31
N LEU A 340 -1.81 -17.27 8.74
CA LEU A 340 -1.33 -17.38 10.10
C LEU A 340 -0.06 -16.56 10.28
N THR A 341 -0.14 -15.60 11.20
CA THR A 341 0.98 -14.73 11.54
C THR A 341 1.39 -14.97 12.98
N PRO A 342 2.63 -15.43 13.25
CA PRO A 342 3.12 -15.61 14.61
C PRO A 342 3.45 -14.25 15.25
N VAL A 343 3.04 -14.08 16.50
CA VAL A 343 3.28 -12.89 17.32
C VAL A 343 3.92 -13.30 18.63
N ALA A 344 5.14 -12.85 18.89
CA ALA A 344 5.79 -13.02 20.17
C ALA A 344 5.17 -12.05 21.20
N ARG A 345 4.71 -12.59 22.33
CA ARG A 345 4.39 -11.85 23.55
C ARG A 345 5.69 -11.68 24.33
N LEU A 346 6.00 -10.45 24.66
CA LEU A 346 7.25 -10.10 25.34
C LEU A 346 6.99 -9.58 26.74
N ASN A 347 7.92 -9.82 27.63
CA ASN A 347 7.98 -9.02 28.85
C ASN A 347 8.08 -7.54 28.43
N PRO A 348 7.17 -6.66 28.89
CA PRO A 348 7.11 -5.29 28.42
C PRO A 348 8.46 -4.56 28.53
N VAL A 349 8.92 -3.99 27.44
CA VAL A 349 10.21 -3.31 27.35
C VAL A 349 10.06 -1.95 26.68
N PHE A 350 10.76 -0.95 27.20
CA PHE A 350 10.73 0.39 26.64
C PHE A 350 11.74 0.53 25.50
N VAL A 351 11.29 0.80 24.27
CA VAL A 351 12.10 0.92 23.06
C VAL A 351 11.59 2.05 22.19
N GLY A 352 12.48 2.96 21.79
CA GLY A 352 12.12 4.05 20.87
C GLY A 352 10.91 4.87 21.32
N GLY A 353 10.84 5.24 22.60
CA GLY A 353 9.80 6.11 23.15
C GLY A 353 8.48 5.42 23.51
N VAL A 354 8.33 4.09 23.34
CA VAL A 354 7.10 3.36 23.72
C VAL A 354 7.42 2.04 24.41
N THR A 355 6.45 1.53 25.18
CA THR A 355 6.52 0.18 25.76
C THR A 355 6.05 -0.85 24.72
N VAL A 356 6.93 -1.79 24.39
CA VAL A 356 6.68 -2.90 23.47
C VAL A 356 6.41 -4.17 24.27
N SER A 357 5.25 -4.78 24.06
CA SER A 357 4.85 -6.07 24.65
C SER A 357 4.53 -7.13 23.61
N ASN A 358 4.47 -6.76 22.32
CA ASN A 358 4.16 -7.69 21.23
C ASN A 358 5.02 -7.37 20.00
N VAL A 359 5.53 -8.42 19.36
CA VAL A 359 6.32 -8.31 18.13
C VAL A 359 5.87 -9.35 17.13
N THR A 360 5.61 -8.95 15.90
CA THR A 360 5.35 -9.92 14.82
C THR A 360 6.62 -10.67 14.45
N LEU A 361 6.47 -12.00 14.29
CA LEU A 361 7.52 -12.87 13.75
C LEU A 361 7.27 -13.23 12.28
N HIS A 362 6.37 -12.49 11.63
CA HIS A 362 6.01 -12.55 10.22
C HIS A 362 5.48 -13.92 9.74
N ASN A 363 6.28 -14.98 9.81
CA ASN A 363 5.95 -16.33 9.39
C ASN A 363 6.84 -17.37 10.07
N ILE A 364 6.54 -18.66 9.86
CA ILE A 364 7.31 -19.75 10.46
C ILE A 364 8.77 -19.79 9.96
N GLY A 365 9.01 -19.39 8.71
CA GLY A 365 10.36 -19.31 8.14
C GLY A 365 11.24 -18.30 8.88
N GLU A 366 10.69 -17.17 9.29
CA GLU A 366 11.40 -16.16 10.08
C GLU A 366 11.67 -16.64 11.50
N ILE A 367 10.74 -17.38 12.13
CA ILE A 367 10.98 -18.03 13.43
C ILE A 367 12.17 -18.99 13.33
N HIS A 368 12.20 -19.83 12.30
CA HIS A 368 13.30 -20.78 12.09
C HIS A 368 14.62 -20.07 11.75
N ARG A 369 14.57 -19.00 10.96
CA ARG A 369 15.76 -18.20 10.61
C ARG A 369 16.41 -17.57 11.84
N LEU A 370 15.60 -17.04 12.75
CA LEU A 370 16.05 -16.43 14.01
C LEU A 370 16.29 -17.48 15.13
N ASP A 371 15.76 -18.68 14.98
CA ASP A 371 15.67 -19.73 16.02
C ASP A 371 15.04 -19.20 17.32
N VAL A 372 13.93 -18.44 17.19
CA VAL A 372 13.21 -17.88 18.35
C VAL A 372 12.38 -18.96 19.02
N ARG A 373 12.48 -19.03 20.36
CA ARG A 373 11.71 -19.95 21.20
C ARG A 373 11.08 -19.22 22.39
N VAL A 374 10.06 -19.82 22.98
CA VAL A 374 9.47 -19.30 24.21
C VAL A 374 10.52 -19.40 25.33
N GLY A 375 10.66 -18.34 26.12
CA GLY A 375 11.68 -18.18 27.16
C GLY A 375 12.98 -17.54 26.69
N ASP A 376 13.20 -17.35 25.39
CA ASP A 376 14.41 -16.71 24.87
C ASP A 376 14.52 -15.25 25.29
N THR A 377 15.76 -14.83 25.57
CA THR A 377 16.10 -13.41 25.59
C THR A 377 16.36 -12.94 24.16
N VAL A 378 15.70 -11.85 23.79
CA VAL A 378 15.77 -11.27 22.44
C VAL A 378 16.10 -9.78 22.48
N SER A 379 16.87 -9.29 21.49
CA SER A 379 16.97 -7.86 21.20
C SER A 379 15.77 -7.45 20.35
N VAL A 380 15.06 -6.42 20.83
CA VAL A 380 13.92 -5.84 20.10
C VAL A 380 14.26 -4.41 19.76
N TYR A 381 14.02 -4.03 18.51
CA TYR A 381 14.19 -2.66 18.04
C TYR A 381 12.92 -2.19 17.33
N ARG A 382 12.78 -0.88 17.19
CA ARG A 382 11.73 -0.27 16.39
C ARG A 382 12.35 0.34 15.15
N THR A 383 11.88 -0.11 14.01
CA THR A 383 12.33 0.43 12.74
C THR A 383 11.43 1.60 12.34
N GLY A 384 12.02 2.78 12.07
CA GLY A 384 11.26 4.00 11.75
C GLY A 384 10.29 4.42 12.86
N ASP A 385 10.61 4.08 14.10
CA ASP A 385 9.83 4.35 15.32
C ASP A 385 8.35 3.86 15.30
N VAL A 386 8.02 2.88 14.46
CA VAL A 386 6.63 2.42 14.28
C VAL A 386 6.43 0.96 14.67
N ILE A 387 7.09 0.00 14.03
CA ILE A 387 6.84 -1.44 14.24
C ILE A 387 8.02 -2.10 14.94
N PRO A 388 7.80 -2.77 16.10
CA PRO A 388 8.85 -3.50 16.78
C PRO A 388 9.18 -4.81 16.07
N LYS A 389 10.47 -5.16 16.04
CA LYS A 389 11.02 -6.39 15.48
C LYS A 389 12.01 -7.05 16.41
N VAL A 390 12.11 -8.37 16.33
CA VAL A 390 13.21 -9.12 16.91
C VAL A 390 14.42 -8.99 16.00
N GLU A 391 15.51 -8.40 16.52
CA GLU A 391 16.79 -8.26 15.81
C GLU A 391 17.61 -9.55 15.93
N LYS A 392 17.75 -10.02 17.17
CA LYS A 392 18.62 -11.13 17.52
C LYS A 392 18.09 -11.90 18.71
N VAL A 393 18.26 -13.20 18.70
CA VAL A 393 18.13 -14.10 19.86
C VAL A 393 19.51 -14.22 20.53
N TRP A 394 19.49 -14.34 21.85
CA TRP A 394 20.67 -14.55 22.67
C TRP A 394 20.64 -15.98 23.25
N PRO A 395 21.21 -16.98 22.55
CA PRO A 395 21.11 -18.39 22.93
C PRO A 395 21.77 -18.70 24.26
N GLU A 396 22.74 -17.89 24.70
CA GLU A 396 23.43 -18.01 26.00
C GLU A 396 22.50 -17.79 27.21
N PHE A 397 21.33 -17.15 26.99
CA PHE A 397 20.33 -16.95 28.04
C PHE A 397 19.10 -17.84 27.88
N ARG A 398 19.14 -18.78 26.90
CA ARG A 398 18.01 -19.67 26.59
C ARG A 398 17.80 -20.70 27.73
N PRO A 399 16.53 -20.87 28.20
CA PRO A 399 16.19 -21.96 29.10
C PRO A 399 16.48 -23.33 28.46
N ALA A 400 16.94 -24.29 29.27
CA ALA A 400 17.31 -25.61 28.77
C ALA A 400 16.12 -26.40 28.21
N GLU A 401 14.91 -26.11 28.68
CA GLU A 401 13.63 -26.68 28.26
C GLU A 401 12.93 -25.94 27.08
N ALA A 402 13.56 -24.94 26.50
CA ALA A 402 12.98 -24.17 25.40
C ALA A 402 12.83 -25.03 24.15
N GLU A 403 11.58 -25.30 23.78
CA GLU A 403 11.22 -26.13 22.63
C GLU A 403 11.22 -25.31 21.32
N VAL A 404 11.47 -26.02 20.21
CA VAL A 404 11.37 -25.44 18.87
C VAL A 404 9.91 -25.12 18.57
N VAL A 405 9.64 -23.96 18.00
CA VAL A 405 8.29 -23.54 17.61
C VAL A 405 7.89 -24.24 16.32
N HIS A 406 6.76 -24.89 16.35
CA HIS A 406 6.17 -25.57 15.21
C HIS A 406 4.93 -24.83 14.73
N LEU A 407 4.64 -24.98 13.43
CA LEU A 407 3.38 -24.52 12.87
C LEU A 407 2.23 -25.32 13.50
N PRO A 408 1.13 -24.68 13.96
CA PRO A 408 -0.01 -25.43 14.46
C PRO A 408 -0.66 -26.25 13.35
N GLU A 409 -1.04 -27.48 13.64
CA GLU A 409 -1.75 -28.34 12.70
C GLU A 409 -3.15 -27.80 12.39
N ASN A 410 -3.78 -27.18 13.39
CA ASN A 410 -5.13 -26.65 13.30
C ASN A 410 -5.19 -25.15 13.59
N CYS A 411 -6.10 -24.48 12.92
CA CYS A 411 -6.37 -23.05 13.10
C CYS A 411 -6.81 -22.75 14.54
N PRO A 412 -6.19 -21.80 15.25
CA PRO A 412 -6.55 -21.47 16.63
C PRO A 412 -7.95 -20.84 16.75
N VAL A 413 -8.56 -20.40 15.63
CA VAL A 413 -9.88 -19.73 15.62
C VAL A 413 -11.02 -20.71 15.30
N CYS A 414 -10.82 -21.63 14.34
CA CYS A 414 -11.91 -22.49 13.83
C CYS A 414 -11.57 -23.97 13.80
N ALA A 415 -10.40 -24.37 14.27
CA ALA A 415 -9.89 -25.75 14.29
C ALA A 415 -9.78 -26.43 12.91
N SER A 416 -10.01 -25.71 11.80
CA SER A 416 -9.75 -26.27 10.46
C SER A 416 -8.25 -26.47 10.24
N PRO A 417 -7.84 -27.44 9.38
CA PRO A 417 -6.44 -27.67 9.09
C PRO A 417 -5.69 -26.41 8.64
N VAL A 418 -4.44 -26.31 9.07
CA VAL A 418 -3.51 -25.30 8.59
C VAL A 418 -2.69 -25.89 7.46
N VAL A 419 -2.68 -25.24 6.32
CA VAL A 419 -1.97 -25.66 5.12
C VAL A 419 -0.86 -24.69 4.77
N MET A 420 0.28 -25.20 4.35
CA MET A 420 1.40 -24.41 3.83
C MET A 420 1.92 -25.15 2.59
N PRO A 421 1.48 -24.73 1.38
CA PRO A 421 1.93 -25.35 0.15
C PRO A 421 3.45 -25.28 -0.02
N GLU A 422 4.02 -26.26 -0.67
CA GLU A 422 5.46 -26.32 -0.92
C GLU A 422 5.90 -25.10 -1.74
N GLY A 423 6.94 -24.41 -1.26
CA GLY A 423 7.44 -23.17 -1.88
C GLY A 423 6.74 -21.88 -1.44
N GLU A 424 5.70 -21.93 -0.60
CA GLU A 424 5.11 -20.74 0.02
C GLU A 424 5.72 -20.46 1.40
N ALA A 425 5.87 -19.17 1.71
CA ALA A 425 6.38 -18.71 3.02
C ALA A 425 5.27 -18.57 4.07
N LEU A 426 4.00 -18.57 3.67
CA LEU A 426 2.86 -18.24 4.53
C LEU A 426 1.94 -19.46 4.70
N ALA A 427 1.78 -19.88 5.95
CA ALA A 427 0.77 -20.87 6.33
C ALA A 427 -0.61 -20.23 6.42
N ARG A 428 -1.65 -21.01 6.15
CA ARG A 428 -3.04 -20.52 6.10
C ARG A 428 -4.03 -21.51 6.69
N CYS A 429 -5.08 -20.95 7.28
CA CYS A 429 -6.26 -21.69 7.68
C CYS A 429 -7.09 -22.06 6.44
N SER A 430 -7.42 -23.34 6.28
CA SER A 430 -8.28 -23.85 5.21
C SER A 430 -9.79 -23.61 5.45
N GLY A 431 -10.17 -23.06 6.61
CA GLY A 431 -11.57 -22.89 7.05
C GLY A 431 -12.42 -21.92 6.24
N GLY A 432 -11.80 -21.12 5.31
CA GLY A 432 -12.50 -20.30 4.32
C GLY A 432 -13.74 -19.58 4.86
N LEU A 433 -14.90 -19.91 4.31
CA LEU A 433 -16.20 -19.30 4.64
C LEU A 433 -16.64 -19.51 6.12
N TYR A 434 -16.15 -20.56 6.76
CA TYR A 434 -16.51 -20.92 8.14
C TYR A 434 -15.68 -20.19 9.18
N CYS A 435 -14.43 -19.88 8.90
CA CYS A 435 -13.51 -19.31 9.89
C CYS A 435 -13.94 -17.90 10.30
N ALA A 436 -14.19 -17.67 11.61
CA ALA A 436 -14.61 -16.38 12.12
C ALA A 436 -13.62 -15.24 11.82
N ALA A 437 -12.31 -15.51 11.76
CA ALA A 437 -11.30 -14.55 11.40
C ALA A 437 -11.37 -14.13 9.90
N GLN A 438 -11.86 -14.99 9.03
CA GLN A 438 -11.98 -14.75 7.59
C GLN A 438 -13.37 -14.23 7.19
N ARG A 439 -14.32 -14.31 8.09
CA ARG A 439 -15.76 -14.05 7.86
C ARG A 439 -16.05 -12.68 7.23
N ILE A 440 -15.47 -11.62 7.75
CA ILE A 440 -15.71 -10.27 7.24
C ILE A 440 -15.29 -10.16 5.76
N GLU A 441 -14.10 -10.65 5.43
CA GLU A 441 -13.62 -10.61 4.04
C GLU A 441 -14.40 -11.56 3.13
N ALA A 442 -14.79 -12.72 3.62
CA ALA A 442 -15.63 -13.65 2.86
C ALA A 442 -16.98 -13.02 2.51
N ILE A 443 -17.63 -12.36 3.47
CA ILE A 443 -18.90 -11.65 3.23
C ILE A 443 -18.69 -10.48 2.27
N ARG A 444 -17.67 -9.65 2.46
CA ARG A 444 -17.34 -8.53 1.55
C ARG A 444 -17.11 -8.99 0.12
N HIS A 445 -16.32 -10.05 -0.04
CA HIS A 445 -16.07 -10.64 -1.35
C HIS A 445 -17.37 -11.15 -1.97
N PHE A 446 -18.15 -11.92 -1.20
CA PHE A 446 -19.39 -12.52 -1.65
C PHE A 446 -20.42 -11.50 -2.15
N VAL A 447 -20.58 -10.37 -1.45
CA VAL A 447 -21.55 -9.33 -1.82
C VAL A 447 -21.05 -8.37 -2.89
N SER A 448 -19.78 -8.44 -3.26
CA SER A 448 -19.15 -7.50 -4.19
C SER A 448 -19.82 -7.52 -5.58
N ARG A 449 -19.71 -6.41 -6.33
CA ARG A 449 -20.30 -6.21 -7.67
C ARG A 449 -19.94 -7.31 -8.68
N LYS A 450 -18.73 -7.86 -8.56
CA LYS A 450 -18.25 -8.92 -9.47
C LYS A 450 -18.67 -10.33 -9.03
N ALA A 451 -19.07 -10.49 -7.78
CA ALA A 451 -19.58 -11.72 -7.19
C ALA A 451 -21.13 -11.74 -7.24
N MET A 452 -21.80 -11.75 -6.10
CA MET A 452 -23.27 -11.83 -6.06
C MET A 452 -23.97 -10.48 -6.24
N ASP A 453 -23.24 -9.34 -6.25
CA ASP A 453 -23.74 -7.99 -6.52
C ASP A 453 -24.90 -7.55 -5.59
N ILE A 454 -24.69 -7.71 -4.30
CA ILE A 454 -25.69 -7.33 -3.30
C ILE A 454 -25.41 -5.90 -2.85
N GLU A 455 -26.10 -4.95 -3.49
CA GLU A 455 -25.98 -3.54 -3.14
C GLU A 455 -26.57 -3.25 -1.73
N GLY A 456 -25.96 -2.30 -1.03
CA GLY A 456 -26.43 -1.88 0.30
C GLY A 456 -25.79 -2.62 1.47
N LEU A 457 -25.05 -3.71 1.25
CA LEU A 457 -24.32 -4.43 2.30
C LEU A 457 -22.82 -4.05 2.32
N GLY A 458 -22.54 -2.78 2.61
CA GLY A 458 -21.17 -2.27 2.74
C GLY A 458 -20.53 -2.61 4.09
N ASP A 459 -19.23 -2.33 4.23
CA ASP A 459 -18.38 -2.70 5.37
C ASP A 459 -18.99 -2.41 6.73
N ARG A 460 -19.53 -1.21 6.90
CA ARG A 460 -20.17 -0.77 8.16
C ARG A 460 -21.36 -1.64 8.53
N TRP A 461 -22.18 -2.01 7.57
CA TRP A 461 -23.36 -2.85 7.80
C TRP A 461 -22.97 -4.28 8.10
N VAL A 462 -21.98 -4.83 7.41
CA VAL A 462 -21.42 -6.16 7.69
C VAL A 462 -20.95 -6.27 9.13
N GLU A 463 -20.16 -5.29 9.60
CA GLU A 463 -19.69 -5.26 10.99
C GLU A 463 -20.86 -5.16 12.00
N SER A 464 -21.84 -4.30 11.74
CA SER A 464 -23.01 -4.18 12.61
C SER A 464 -23.84 -5.46 12.68
N LEU A 465 -24.04 -6.13 11.56
CA LEU A 465 -24.79 -7.39 11.48
C LEU A 465 -24.06 -8.56 12.17
N LEU A 466 -22.72 -8.57 12.10
CA LEU A 466 -21.89 -9.52 12.85
C LEU A 466 -22.00 -9.28 14.36
N HIS A 467 -21.96 -8.02 14.80
CA HIS A 467 -22.13 -7.67 16.23
C HIS A 467 -23.51 -8.04 16.78
N LEU A 468 -24.54 -7.99 15.93
CA LEU A 468 -25.91 -8.39 16.30
C LEU A 468 -26.14 -9.91 16.17
N ASP A 469 -25.11 -10.69 15.86
CA ASP A 469 -25.15 -12.14 15.60
C ASP A 469 -26.17 -12.55 14.52
N LEU A 470 -26.39 -11.66 13.53
CA LEU A 470 -27.27 -11.89 12.38
C LEU A 470 -26.55 -12.48 11.17
N LEU A 471 -25.21 -12.41 11.16
CA LEU A 471 -24.37 -13.02 10.13
C LEU A 471 -23.31 -13.91 10.80
N LYS A 472 -23.33 -15.19 10.50
CA LYS A 472 -22.27 -16.15 10.91
C LYS A 472 -21.44 -16.59 9.71
N ASP A 473 -22.07 -16.67 8.54
CA ASP A 473 -21.44 -16.93 7.25
C ASP A 473 -22.24 -16.26 6.12
N VAL A 474 -21.83 -16.48 4.87
CA VAL A 474 -22.46 -15.87 3.68
C VAL A 474 -23.87 -16.35 3.41
N ALA A 475 -24.29 -17.54 3.92
CA ALA A 475 -25.63 -18.06 3.72
C ALA A 475 -26.68 -17.32 4.56
N ASP A 476 -26.29 -16.78 5.72
CA ASP A 476 -27.19 -16.01 6.59
C ASP A 476 -27.67 -14.70 5.93
N ILE A 477 -26.95 -14.20 4.92
CA ILE A 477 -27.35 -13.02 4.13
C ILE A 477 -28.76 -13.21 3.57
N TYR A 478 -29.08 -14.40 3.09
CA TYR A 478 -30.37 -14.72 2.47
C TYR A 478 -31.52 -14.90 3.46
N HIS A 479 -31.22 -14.94 4.77
CA HIS A 479 -32.17 -14.99 5.87
C HIS A 479 -32.38 -13.62 6.56
N LEU A 480 -31.68 -12.56 6.15
CA LEU A 480 -31.81 -11.23 6.75
C LEU A 480 -33.22 -10.64 6.69
N HIS A 481 -34.03 -11.03 5.69
CA HIS A 481 -35.42 -10.62 5.56
C HIS A 481 -36.29 -11.04 6.76
N GLU A 482 -35.94 -12.13 7.44
CA GLU A 482 -36.62 -12.64 8.66
C GLU A 482 -36.36 -11.74 9.88
N HIS A 483 -35.35 -10.88 9.82
CA HIS A 483 -34.87 -10.04 10.93
C HIS A 483 -35.12 -8.54 10.71
N ARG A 484 -36.17 -8.18 9.95
CA ARG A 484 -36.48 -6.80 9.57
C ARG A 484 -36.48 -5.80 10.73
N GLU A 485 -37.05 -6.16 11.88
CA GLU A 485 -37.09 -5.30 13.07
C GLU A 485 -35.70 -5.00 13.62
N LYS A 486 -34.82 -6.00 13.66
CA LYS A 486 -33.42 -5.84 14.08
C LYS A 486 -32.63 -4.99 13.09
N LEU A 487 -32.87 -5.14 11.78
CA LEU A 487 -32.26 -4.31 10.76
C LEU A 487 -32.63 -2.82 10.94
N LEU A 488 -33.90 -2.53 11.23
CA LEU A 488 -34.39 -1.18 11.50
C LEU A 488 -33.81 -0.57 12.79
N SER A 489 -33.35 -1.37 13.72
CA SER A 489 -32.69 -0.89 14.95
C SER A 489 -31.27 -0.42 14.75
N ILE A 490 -30.65 -0.73 13.60
CA ILE A 490 -29.29 -0.32 13.28
C ILE A 490 -29.26 1.19 12.92
N GLU A 491 -28.37 1.93 13.56
CA GLU A 491 -28.22 3.37 13.34
C GLU A 491 -28.06 3.72 11.85
N LYS A 492 -28.88 4.64 11.34
CA LYS A 492 -28.94 5.09 9.93
C LYS A 492 -29.46 4.05 8.92
N MET A 493 -30.03 2.94 9.35
CA MET A 493 -30.70 1.95 8.53
C MET A 493 -32.22 2.16 8.58
N GLY A 494 -32.75 3.04 7.74
CA GLY A 494 -34.18 3.32 7.66
C GLY A 494 -34.95 2.33 6.80
N GLU A 495 -36.30 2.40 6.83
CA GLU A 495 -37.23 1.54 6.07
C GLU A 495 -36.85 1.34 4.61
N LYS A 496 -36.51 2.43 3.90
CA LYS A 496 -36.12 2.38 2.48
C LYS A 496 -34.81 1.62 2.29
N SER A 497 -33.82 1.80 3.17
CA SER A 497 -32.54 1.11 3.09
C SER A 497 -32.68 -0.38 3.34
N VAL A 498 -33.49 -0.76 4.34
CA VAL A 498 -33.81 -2.17 4.63
C VAL A 498 -34.52 -2.80 3.45
N GLN A 499 -35.52 -2.12 2.84
CA GLN A 499 -36.23 -2.67 1.70
C GLN A 499 -35.30 -2.83 0.48
N ASN A 500 -34.48 -1.83 0.18
CA ASN A 500 -33.51 -1.92 -0.93
C ASN A 500 -32.53 -3.08 -0.72
N LEU A 501 -32.07 -3.29 0.51
CA LEU A 501 -31.18 -4.40 0.82
C LEU A 501 -31.86 -5.76 0.61
N ILE A 502 -33.10 -5.91 1.10
CA ILE A 502 -33.87 -7.15 0.90
C ILE A 502 -34.09 -7.41 -0.59
N ASP A 503 -34.47 -6.38 -1.34
CA ASP A 503 -34.68 -6.49 -2.80
C ASP A 503 -33.35 -6.85 -3.53
N ALA A 504 -32.23 -6.27 -3.13
CA ALA A 504 -30.91 -6.61 -3.67
C ALA A 504 -30.52 -8.06 -3.39
N ILE A 505 -30.77 -8.54 -2.16
CA ILE A 505 -30.54 -9.94 -1.78
C ILE A 505 -31.41 -10.88 -2.63
N GLU A 506 -32.69 -10.58 -2.81
CA GLU A 506 -33.62 -11.40 -3.59
C GLU A 506 -33.20 -11.44 -5.07
N ASN A 507 -32.84 -10.28 -5.65
CA ASN A 507 -32.37 -10.18 -7.03
C ASN A 507 -31.05 -10.96 -7.26
N SER A 508 -30.18 -11.05 -6.26
CA SER A 508 -28.90 -11.75 -6.35
C SER A 508 -29.05 -13.27 -6.46
N LYS A 509 -30.21 -13.85 -6.12
CA LYS A 509 -30.47 -15.29 -6.22
C LYS A 509 -30.39 -15.78 -7.66
N LYS A 510 -30.75 -14.93 -8.64
CA LYS A 510 -30.55 -15.23 -10.07
C LYS A 510 -29.18 -14.72 -10.52
N THR A 511 -28.24 -15.64 -10.71
CA THR A 511 -26.85 -15.33 -11.07
C THR A 511 -26.34 -16.23 -12.22
N THR A 512 -25.02 -16.37 -12.37
CA THR A 512 -24.39 -17.36 -13.26
C THR A 512 -23.51 -18.29 -12.45
N LEU A 513 -23.30 -19.51 -12.90
CA LEU A 513 -22.40 -20.46 -12.23
C LEU A 513 -20.99 -19.87 -12.05
N ALA A 514 -20.50 -19.13 -13.04
CA ALA A 514 -19.19 -18.48 -12.98
C ALA A 514 -19.10 -17.43 -11.85
N ARG A 515 -20.14 -16.56 -11.73
CA ARG A 515 -20.19 -15.57 -10.65
C ARG A 515 -20.34 -16.22 -9.28
N PHE A 516 -21.14 -17.28 -9.19
CA PHE A 516 -21.29 -18.03 -7.96
C PHE A 516 -19.97 -18.69 -7.52
N ILE A 517 -19.26 -19.38 -8.43
CA ILE A 517 -17.92 -19.96 -8.14
C ILE A 517 -16.94 -18.85 -7.68
N TYR A 518 -16.93 -17.71 -8.34
CA TYR A 518 -16.11 -16.57 -7.94
C TYR A 518 -16.49 -16.06 -6.54
N ALA A 519 -17.79 -15.95 -6.25
CA ALA A 519 -18.32 -15.49 -4.97
C ALA A 519 -17.92 -16.37 -3.78
N LEU A 520 -17.67 -17.67 -4.00
CA LEU A 520 -17.20 -18.58 -2.95
C LEU A 520 -15.81 -18.20 -2.41
N GLY A 521 -15.07 -17.35 -3.10
CA GLY A 521 -13.77 -16.87 -2.65
C GLY A 521 -12.70 -17.96 -2.56
N ILE A 522 -12.80 -19.02 -3.38
CA ILE A 522 -11.81 -20.11 -3.43
C ILE A 522 -10.47 -19.51 -3.82
N ARG A 523 -9.44 -19.84 -3.06
CA ARG A 523 -8.09 -19.31 -3.28
C ARG A 523 -7.59 -19.64 -4.70
N GLY A 524 -6.94 -18.68 -5.34
CA GLY A 524 -6.44 -18.85 -6.71
C GLY A 524 -7.53 -18.82 -7.79
N VAL A 525 -8.81 -18.74 -7.42
CA VAL A 525 -9.92 -18.67 -8.35
C VAL A 525 -10.38 -17.23 -8.52
N GLY A 526 -9.85 -16.57 -9.54
CA GLY A 526 -10.30 -15.25 -9.99
C GLY A 526 -11.52 -15.34 -10.92
N GLU A 527 -12.05 -14.19 -11.39
CA GLU A 527 -13.19 -14.15 -12.33
C GLU A 527 -12.96 -15.00 -13.59
N THR A 528 -11.76 -14.93 -14.17
CA THR A 528 -11.41 -15.69 -15.38
C THR A 528 -11.39 -17.18 -15.08
N THR A 529 -10.73 -17.61 -14.01
CA THR A 529 -10.65 -18.99 -13.59
C THR A 529 -12.03 -19.56 -13.24
N ALA A 530 -12.86 -18.80 -12.51
CA ALA A 530 -14.24 -19.18 -12.19
C ALA A 530 -15.07 -19.42 -13.44
N ARG A 531 -14.92 -18.57 -14.46
CA ARG A 531 -15.59 -18.76 -15.77
C ARG A 531 -15.10 -20.01 -16.50
N MET A 532 -13.78 -20.25 -16.50
CA MET A 532 -13.22 -21.46 -17.10
C MET A 532 -13.71 -22.73 -16.39
N LEU A 533 -13.77 -22.73 -15.07
CA LEU A 533 -14.34 -23.82 -14.29
C LEU A 533 -15.82 -24.04 -14.61
N ALA A 534 -16.62 -22.97 -14.66
CA ALA A 534 -18.04 -23.05 -15.03
C ALA A 534 -18.23 -23.63 -16.45
N ASN A 535 -17.39 -23.23 -17.40
CA ASN A 535 -17.44 -23.75 -18.78
C ASN A 535 -16.98 -25.22 -18.88
N THR A 536 -15.98 -25.61 -18.09
CA THR A 536 -15.43 -26.98 -18.13
C THR A 536 -16.37 -27.98 -17.46
N PHE A 537 -16.89 -27.64 -16.28
CA PHE A 537 -17.71 -28.58 -15.48
C PHE A 537 -19.21 -28.41 -15.69
N GLN A 538 -19.68 -27.28 -16.19
CA GLN A 538 -21.06 -26.92 -16.53
C GLN A 538 -22.07 -26.95 -15.36
N THR A 539 -21.84 -27.78 -14.32
CA THR A 539 -22.67 -27.86 -13.13
C THR A 539 -21.81 -27.77 -11.86
N LEU A 540 -22.41 -27.31 -10.76
CA LEU A 540 -21.76 -27.25 -9.46
C LEU A 540 -21.42 -28.66 -8.95
N GLU A 541 -22.31 -29.63 -9.20
CA GLU A 541 -22.15 -31.05 -8.79
C GLU A 541 -20.95 -31.68 -9.48
N ALA A 542 -20.76 -31.42 -10.78
CA ALA A 542 -19.58 -31.93 -11.52
C ALA A 542 -18.28 -31.30 -10.99
N LEU A 543 -18.30 -30.00 -10.63
CA LEU A 543 -17.16 -29.30 -10.05
C LEU A 543 -16.85 -29.84 -8.64
N LYS A 544 -17.87 -30.05 -7.80
CA LYS A 544 -17.72 -30.67 -6.44
C LYS A 544 -17.12 -32.07 -6.49
N ALA A 545 -17.42 -32.84 -7.53
CA ALA A 545 -16.96 -34.24 -7.69
C ALA A 545 -15.61 -34.36 -8.40
N ALA A 546 -15.02 -33.23 -8.89
CA ALA A 546 -13.79 -33.25 -9.67
C ALA A 546 -12.58 -33.49 -8.77
N ASP A 547 -11.71 -34.40 -9.16
CA ASP A 547 -10.39 -34.59 -8.56
C ASP A 547 -9.35 -33.58 -9.10
N VAL A 548 -8.18 -33.54 -8.48
CA VAL A 548 -7.08 -32.60 -8.85
C VAL A 548 -6.72 -32.76 -10.33
N GLU A 549 -6.67 -33.97 -10.87
CA GLU A 549 -6.31 -34.22 -12.28
C GLU A 549 -7.39 -33.76 -13.26
N ALA A 550 -8.66 -33.82 -12.89
CA ALA A 550 -9.75 -33.25 -13.67
C ALA A 550 -9.73 -31.73 -13.63
N LEU A 551 -9.45 -31.12 -12.48
CA LEU A 551 -9.36 -29.67 -12.30
C LEU A 551 -8.21 -29.06 -13.12
N LYS A 552 -7.06 -29.72 -13.19
CA LYS A 552 -5.89 -29.33 -14.01
C LYS A 552 -6.15 -29.28 -15.52
N LYS A 553 -7.19 -29.95 -16.00
CA LYS A 553 -7.61 -29.85 -17.42
C LYS A 553 -8.27 -28.52 -17.75
N THR A 554 -8.66 -27.75 -16.73
CA THR A 554 -9.24 -26.40 -16.94
C THR A 554 -8.11 -25.42 -17.28
N PRO A 555 -8.24 -24.62 -18.34
CA PRO A 555 -7.25 -23.59 -18.66
C PRO A 555 -7.01 -22.66 -17.47
N ASP A 556 -5.77 -22.21 -17.29
CA ASP A 556 -5.31 -21.34 -16.20
C ASP A 556 -5.44 -21.96 -14.78
N VAL A 557 -5.67 -23.26 -14.63
CA VAL A 557 -5.62 -23.98 -13.36
C VAL A 557 -4.35 -24.84 -13.30
N GLY A 558 -3.40 -24.39 -12.47
CA GLY A 558 -2.16 -25.13 -12.17
C GLY A 558 -2.33 -26.09 -10.98
N ASP A 559 -1.27 -26.85 -10.68
CA ASP A 559 -1.26 -27.85 -9.60
C ASP A 559 -1.77 -27.28 -8.27
N ILE A 560 -1.19 -26.17 -7.81
CA ILE A 560 -1.52 -25.53 -6.52
C ILE A 560 -2.99 -25.05 -6.49
N THR A 561 -3.47 -24.47 -7.59
CA THR A 561 -4.87 -23.98 -7.66
C THR A 561 -5.86 -25.15 -7.68
N ALA A 562 -5.52 -26.25 -8.37
CA ALA A 562 -6.34 -27.44 -8.39
C ALA A 562 -6.47 -28.09 -6.99
N GLU A 563 -5.37 -28.14 -6.24
CA GLU A 563 -5.38 -28.61 -4.84
C GLU A 563 -6.28 -27.73 -3.97
N TRP A 564 -6.18 -26.41 -4.05
CA TRP A 564 -7.03 -25.50 -3.27
C TRP A 564 -8.52 -25.66 -3.60
N ILE A 565 -8.86 -25.88 -4.87
CA ILE A 565 -10.25 -26.11 -5.28
C ILE A 565 -10.75 -27.44 -4.69
N ALA A 566 -9.95 -28.49 -4.81
CA ALA A 566 -10.30 -29.81 -4.27
C ALA A 566 -10.47 -29.75 -2.74
N ASP A 567 -9.53 -29.15 -2.01
CA ASP A 567 -9.58 -28.98 -0.56
C ASP A 567 -10.81 -28.18 -0.12
N PHE A 568 -11.19 -27.14 -0.88
CA PHE A 568 -12.38 -26.35 -0.59
C PHE A 568 -13.64 -27.21 -0.61
N PHE A 569 -13.80 -28.08 -1.60
CA PHE A 569 -14.96 -28.97 -1.75
C PHE A 569 -14.87 -30.24 -0.88
N LEU A 570 -13.71 -30.57 -0.34
CA LEU A 570 -13.56 -31.66 0.64
C LEU A 570 -13.89 -31.22 2.07
N ALA A 571 -13.86 -29.90 2.36
CA ALA A 571 -14.14 -29.37 3.69
C ALA A 571 -15.63 -29.43 4.03
N PRO A 572 -16.07 -30.24 5.06
CA PRO A 572 -17.49 -30.44 5.34
C PRO A 572 -18.27 -29.16 5.60
N HIS A 573 -17.66 -28.21 6.31
CA HIS A 573 -18.29 -26.91 6.63
C HIS A 573 -18.50 -26.03 5.40
N ASN A 574 -17.61 -26.08 4.39
CA ASN A 574 -17.85 -25.38 3.13
C ASN A 574 -19.02 -25.98 2.37
N ILE A 575 -19.15 -27.31 2.38
CA ILE A 575 -20.30 -28.01 1.78
C ILE A 575 -21.60 -27.61 2.48
N GLU A 576 -21.62 -27.55 3.82
CA GLU A 576 -22.79 -27.11 4.58
C GLU A 576 -23.21 -25.68 4.18
N VAL A 577 -22.28 -24.72 4.09
CA VAL A 577 -22.58 -23.37 3.64
C VAL A 577 -23.10 -23.36 2.20
N LEU A 578 -22.49 -24.12 1.29
CA LEU A 578 -22.95 -24.27 -0.09
C LEU A 578 -24.38 -24.81 -0.18
N ASP A 579 -24.70 -25.88 0.57
CA ASP A 579 -26.01 -26.50 0.56
C ASP A 579 -27.07 -25.50 1.11
N ARG A 580 -26.75 -24.70 2.10
CA ARG A 580 -27.59 -23.60 2.63
C ARG A 580 -27.79 -22.48 1.59
N LEU A 581 -26.77 -22.10 0.85
CA LEU A 581 -26.87 -21.10 -0.24
C LEU A 581 -27.81 -21.58 -1.35
N ILE A 582 -27.70 -22.82 -1.78
CA ILE A 582 -28.59 -23.43 -2.78
C ILE A 582 -30.02 -23.55 -2.23
N ALA A 583 -30.17 -24.00 -0.97
CA ALA A 583 -31.49 -24.08 -0.31
C ALA A 583 -32.17 -22.72 -0.16
N ALA A 584 -31.41 -21.61 -0.04
CA ALA A 584 -31.94 -20.26 -0.02
C ALA A 584 -32.48 -19.77 -1.38
N GLY A 585 -32.33 -20.59 -2.44
CA GLY A 585 -32.91 -20.33 -3.77
C GLY A 585 -31.95 -19.72 -4.78
N ILE A 586 -30.63 -19.73 -4.54
CA ILE A 586 -29.66 -19.30 -5.54
C ILE A 586 -29.69 -20.29 -6.72
N HIS A 587 -29.83 -19.74 -7.92
CA HIS A 587 -29.96 -20.53 -9.15
C HIS A 587 -29.32 -19.80 -10.34
N TRP A 588 -29.01 -20.55 -11.38
CA TRP A 588 -28.50 -20.04 -12.67
C TRP A 588 -29.08 -20.87 -13.81
N ASP A 589 -29.17 -20.26 -14.97
CA ASP A 589 -29.57 -20.95 -16.18
C ASP A 589 -28.44 -21.92 -16.59
N ALA A 590 -28.81 -23.10 -17.08
CA ALA A 590 -27.81 -24.04 -17.59
C ALA A 590 -26.95 -23.38 -18.66
N PRO A 591 -25.60 -23.53 -18.63
CA PRO A 591 -24.76 -22.93 -19.65
C PRO A 591 -25.21 -23.42 -21.04
N THR A 592 -25.67 -22.51 -21.88
CA THR A 592 -25.84 -22.81 -23.30
C THR A 592 -24.44 -23.02 -23.86
N ALA A 593 -24.07 -24.28 -24.14
CA ALA A 593 -22.81 -24.58 -24.78
C ALA A 593 -22.69 -23.73 -26.04
N PRO A 594 -21.65 -22.88 -26.16
CA PRO A 594 -21.48 -22.08 -27.37
C PRO A 594 -21.30 -23.03 -28.53
N THR A 595 -22.29 -23.09 -29.42
CA THR A 595 -22.37 -24.03 -30.54
C THR A 595 -21.26 -23.80 -31.58
N ARG A 596 -20.55 -22.66 -31.51
CA ARG A 596 -19.36 -22.31 -32.30
C ARG A 596 -18.48 -21.37 -31.53
N GLN A 597 -17.19 -21.69 -31.41
CA GLN A 597 -16.15 -20.79 -30.93
C GLN A 597 -15.21 -20.41 -32.08
N PRO A 598 -15.66 -19.58 -33.03
CA PRO A 598 -14.91 -19.27 -34.25
C PRO A 598 -13.60 -18.53 -34.00
N LEU A 599 -13.43 -17.90 -32.82
CA LEU A 599 -12.24 -17.14 -32.45
C LEU A 599 -11.38 -17.89 -31.40
N ASN A 600 -11.60 -19.20 -31.24
CA ASN A 600 -10.86 -19.99 -30.24
C ASN A 600 -9.34 -19.94 -30.51
N GLY A 601 -8.56 -19.62 -29.46
CA GLY A 601 -7.11 -19.50 -29.54
C GLY A 601 -6.59 -18.17 -30.10
N GLU A 602 -7.46 -17.27 -30.56
CA GLU A 602 -7.06 -15.93 -31.02
C GLU A 602 -6.90 -14.95 -29.87
N SER A 603 -5.84 -14.14 -29.89
CA SER A 603 -5.61 -13.07 -28.93
C SER A 603 -6.03 -11.72 -29.52
N TRP A 604 -6.92 -11.02 -28.85
CA TRP A 604 -7.47 -9.72 -29.25
C TRP A 604 -7.11 -8.64 -28.23
N VAL A 605 -7.04 -7.38 -28.67
CA VAL A 605 -6.76 -6.23 -27.80
C VAL A 605 -7.78 -5.13 -28.09
N LEU A 606 -8.34 -4.54 -27.03
CA LEU A 606 -9.22 -3.39 -27.11
C LEU A 606 -8.46 -2.12 -26.69
N THR A 607 -8.58 -1.04 -27.45
CA THR A 607 -7.93 0.25 -27.18
C THR A 607 -8.82 1.43 -27.54
N GLY A 608 -8.65 2.56 -26.85
CA GLY A 608 -9.52 3.72 -27.05
C GLY A 608 -10.89 3.60 -26.35
N THR A 609 -11.75 4.58 -26.55
CA THR A 609 -13.12 4.61 -26.05
C THR A 609 -14.06 4.13 -27.15
N LEU A 610 -14.87 3.12 -26.88
CA LEU A 610 -15.91 2.65 -27.76
C LEU A 610 -17.17 3.51 -27.52
N GLU A 611 -17.88 3.87 -28.58
CA GLU A 611 -19.03 4.78 -28.52
C GLU A 611 -20.35 4.05 -28.29
N GLN A 612 -20.52 2.88 -28.93
CA GLN A 612 -21.76 2.14 -28.94
C GLN A 612 -21.82 1.05 -27.86
N MET A 613 -20.69 0.71 -27.23
CA MET A 613 -20.62 -0.29 -26.17
C MET A 613 -19.53 0.01 -25.17
N THR A 614 -19.64 -0.59 -23.99
CA THR A 614 -18.56 -0.56 -23.00
C THR A 614 -17.45 -1.54 -23.40
N ARG A 615 -16.23 -1.28 -22.91
CA ARG A 615 -15.10 -2.20 -23.10
C ARG A 615 -15.40 -3.60 -22.54
N ASP A 616 -16.16 -3.66 -21.44
CA ASP A 616 -16.57 -4.92 -20.80
C ASP A 616 -17.54 -5.71 -21.68
N GLN A 617 -18.49 -5.05 -22.33
CA GLN A 617 -19.38 -5.68 -23.30
C GLN A 617 -18.60 -6.23 -24.51
N ALA A 618 -17.70 -5.45 -25.11
CA ALA A 618 -16.84 -5.92 -26.19
C ALA A 618 -15.96 -7.11 -25.77
N THR A 619 -15.45 -7.07 -24.54
CA THR A 619 -14.67 -8.18 -23.96
C THR A 619 -15.52 -9.44 -23.82
N GLN A 620 -16.75 -9.33 -23.33
CA GLN A 620 -17.67 -10.45 -23.18
C GLN A 620 -18.04 -11.08 -24.52
N MET A 621 -18.31 -10.28 -25.54
CA MET A 621 -18.63 -10.75 -26.89
C MET A 621 -17.47 -11.56 -27.50
N LEU A 622 -16.24 -11.05 -27.42
CA LEU A 622 -15.05 -11.75 -27.87
C LEU A 622 -14.81 -13.07 -27.14
N GLN A 623 -14.97 -13.05 -25.83
CA GLN A 623 -14.78 -14.22 -25.00
C GLN A 623 -15.87 -15.29 -25.20
N ALA A 624 -17.11 -14.88 -25.47
CA ALA A 624 -18.18 -15.80 -25.82
C ALA A 624 -17.88 -16.60 -27.10
N LEU A 625 -17.09 -15.99 -28.02
CA LEU A 625 -16.64 -16.62 -29.27
C LEU A 625 -15.30 -17.38 -29.11
N GLY A 626 -14.74 -17.46 -27.91
CA GLY A 626 -13.51 -18.20 -27.61
C GLY A 626 -12.22 -17.37 -27.70
N ALA A 627 -12.28 -16.07 -27.99
CA ALA A 627 -11.10 -15.22 -28.08
C ALA A 627 -10.52 -14.88 -26.68
N ARG A 628 -9.21 -14.74 -26.61
CA ARG A 628 -8.50 -14.21 -25.45
C ARG A 628 -8.32 -12.71 -25.58
N VAL A 629 -8.89 -11.92 -24.68
CA VAL A 629 -8.70 -10.46 -24.66
C VAL A 629 -7.49 -10.11 -23.79
N SER A 630 -6.49 -9.45 -24.39
CA SER A 630 -5.23 -9.08 -23.74
C SER A 630 -5.16 -7.57 -23.50
N GLY A 631 -4.54 -7.16 -22.38
CA GLY A 631 -4.29 -5.76 -22.07
C GLY A 631 -3.20 -5.09 -22.92
N SER A 632 -2.34 -5.87 -23.60
CA SER A 632 -1.21 -5.35 -24.35
C SER A 632 -1.09 -6.01 -25.72
N VAL A 633 -0.59 -5.24 -26.72
CA VAL A 633 -0.32 -5.72 -28.10
C VAL A 633 1.00 -6.45 -28.14
N SER A 634 1.02 -7.65 -28.71
CA SER A 634 2.23 -8.47 -28.93
C SER A 634 2.18 -9.12 -30.32
N SER A 635 3.27 -9.77 -30.76
CA SER A 635 3.31 -10.53 -32.02
C SER A 635 2.29 -11.68 -32.10
N LYS A 636 1.70 -12.08 -30.96
CA LYS A 636 0.63 -13.09 -30.87
C LYS A 636 -0.75 -12.49 -30.99
N THR A 637 -0.89 -11.16 -31.02
CA THR A 637 -2.19 -10.48 -31.14
C THR A 637 -2.71 -10.64 -32.57
N LYS A 638 -3.91 -11.15 -32.70
CA LYS A 638 -4.58 -11.35 -34.01
C LYS A 638 -5.18 -10.07 -34.55
N CYS A 639 -5.88 -9.33 -33.68
CA CYS A 639 -6.56 -8.11 -34.05
C CYS A 639 -6.60 -7.10 -32.87
N VAL A 640 -6.57 -5.83 -33.20
CA VAL A 640 -6.77 -4.72 -32.25
C VAL A 640 -8.05 -3.98 -32.63
N VAL A 641 -9.03 -3.94 -31.74
CA VAL A 641 -10.22 -3.10 -31.89
C VAL A 641 -9.92 -1.72 -31.32
N ALA A 642 -10.00 -0.71 -32.19
CA ALA A 642 -9.66 0.66 -31.85
C ALA A 642 -10.90 1.55 -31.85
N GLY A 643 -11.25 2.10 -30.68
CA GLY A 643 -12.21 3.17 -30.52
C GLY A 643 -11.55 4.55 -30.63
N GLU A 644 -12.29 5.61 -30.26
CA GLU A 644 -11.76 6.98 -30.24
C GLU A 644 -10.57 7.13 -29.30
N LYS A 645 -9.63 8.01 -29.66
CA LYS A 645 -8.40 8.30 -28.88
C LYS A 645 -7.57 7.06 -28.56
N ALA A 646 -7.52 6.10 -29.48
CA ALA A 646 -6.63 4.93 -29.37
C ALA A 646 -5.15 5.39 -29.40
N GLY A 647 -4.47 5.27 -28.25
CA GLY A 647 -3.10 5.75 -28.06
C GLY A 647 -2.02 4.76 -28.51
N SER A 648 -0.94 4.65 -27.74
CA SER A 648 0.29 3.87 -28.05
C SER A 648 0.08 2.40 -28.49
N LYS A 649 -1.04 1.77 -28.14
CA LYS A 649 -1.38 0.42 -28.57
C LYS A 649 -1.67 0.34 -30.07
N LEU A 650 -2.27 1.39 -30.65
CA LEU A 650 -2.51 1.49 -32.09
C LEU A 650 -1.18 1.60 -32.88
N GLU A 651 -0.26 2.45 -32.40
CA GLU A 651 1.07 2.59 -32.99
C GLU A 651 1.86 1.27 -32.94
N LYS A 652 1.74 0.55 -31.81
CA LYS A 652 2.38 -0.75 -31.63
C LYS A 652 1.79 -1.81 -32.55
N ALA A 653 0.48 -1.80 -32.76
CA ALA A 653 -0.18 -2.69 -33.72
C ALA A 653 0.32 -2.43 -35.16
N ALA A 654 0.42 -1.17 -35.55
CA ALA A 654 0.94 -0.78 -36.86
C ALA A 654 2.40 -1.22 -37.07
N LYS A 655 3.28 -1.04 -36.04
CA LYS A 655 4.67 -1.51 -36.09
C LYS A 655 4.83 -3.02 -36.22
N LEU A 656 3.89 -3.78 -35.65
CA LEU A 656 3.90 -5.25 -35.69
C LEU A 656 3.08 -5.84 -36.85
N GLY A 657 2.49 -5.00 -37.71
CA GLY A 657 1.67 -5.45 -38.86
C GLY A 657 0.38 -6.16 -38.43
N ILE A 658 -0.16 -5.83 -37.25
CA ILE A 658 -1.36 -6.47 -36.71
C ILE A 658 -2.60 -5.76 -37.27
N VAL A 659 -3.61 -6.56 -37.61
CA VAL A 659 -4.89 -6.03 -38.11
C VAL A 659 -5.54 -5.12 -37.07
N VAL A 660 -5.93 -3.94 -37.50
CA VAL A 660 -6.69 -2.98 -36.68
C VAL A 660 -8.11 -2.87 -37.26
N MET A 661 -9.07 -2.95 -36.36
CA MET A 661 -10.50 -2.88 -36.68
C MET A 661 -11.14 -1.74 -35.90
N ASN A 662 -12.00 -0.96 -36.53
CA ASN A 662 -12.81 0.05 -35.83
C ASN A 662 -14.02 -0.60 -35.15
N GLU A 663 -14.75 0.17 -34.35
CA GLU A 663 -15.91 -0.33 -33.60
C GLU A 663 -17.06 -0.81 -34.53
N THR A 664 -17.31 -0.12 -35.64
CA THR A 664 -18.37 -0.49 -36.59
C THR A 664 -18.08 -1.83 -37.27
N ASP A 665 -16.83 -2.03 -37.71
CA ASP A 665 -16.41 -3.29 -38.32
C ASP A 665 -16.43 -4.43 -37.30
N PHE A 666 -16.06 -4.11 -36.06
CA PHE A 666 -16.13 -5.06 -34.92
C PHE A 666 -17.58 -5.50 -34.66
N LEU A 667 -18.53 -4.57 -34.60
CA LEU A 667 -19.95 -4.89 -34.43
C LEU A 667 -20.45 -5.76 -35.56
N SER A 668 -20.16 -5.39 -36.83
CA SER A 668 -20.55 -6.19 -38.00
C SER A 668 -19.98 -7.61 -37.94
N LEU A 669 -18.76 -7.76 -37.48
CA LEU A 669 -18.15 -9.09 -37.27
C LEU A 669 -18.87 -9.87 -36.16
N MET A 670 -19.19 -9.22 -35.02
CA MET A 670 -19.93 -9.86 -33.92
C MET A 670 -21.34 -10.29 -34.36
N GLU A 671 -22.05 -9.45 -35.10
CA GLU A 671 -23.36 -9.79 -35.69
C GLU A 671 -23.26 -11.00 -36.64
N SER A 672 -22.19 -11.08 -37.45
CA SER A 672 -21.96 -12.22 -38.34
C SER A 672 -21.82 -13.55 -37.61
N TYR A 673 -21.39 -13.49 -36.34
CA TYR A 673 -21.29 -14.64 -35.42
C TYR A 673 -22.53 -14.80 -34.54
N GLY A 674 -23.61 -14.00 -34.77
CA GLY A 674 -24.85 -14.09 -34.01
C GLY A 674 -24.82 -13.42 -32.64
N GLN A 675 -23.83 -12.55 -32.38
CA GLN A 675 -23.76 -11.74 -31.19
C GLN A 675 -24.39 -10.38 -31.45
N THR A 676 -25.42 -10.00 -30.71
CA THR A 676 -26.08 -8.69 -30.79
C THR A 676 -25.92 -7.94 -29.47
N LEU A 677 -25.81 -6.62 -29.55
CA LEU A 677 -25.91 -5.75 -28.37
C LEU A 677 -27.31 -5.91 -27.77
N SER A 678 -27.37 -6.46 -26.56
CA SER A 678 -28.61 -6.53 -25.76
C SER A 678 -28.76 -5.27 -24.91
#